data_b4c8665debe4a4b84b29e0b27b3ae989
#
_entry.id   b4c8665debe4a4b84b29e0b27b3ae989
#
_cell.length_a   1.000
_cell.length_b   1.000
_cell.length_c   1.000
_cell.angle_alpha   90.00
_cell.angle_beta   90.00
_cell.angle_gamma   90.00
#
_symmetry.space_group_name_H-M   'P 1'
#
loop_
_entity.id
_entity.type
_entity.pdbx_description
1 polymer ?
#
loop_
_entity_poly.entity_id
_entity_poly.type
_entity_poly.pdbx_seq_one_letter_code
_entity_poly.pdbx_strand_id
1 'polypeptide(L)'
;MLIVVAVMVISSAVAQPCVYTLAGHVEDTHTEEKLAAATVWLKELNLYLVTDANGDFVFTQLCAGTYTLVVSHVDCETVEKTVTLKKDVHTDIHLPHQKNVLKEVTVESVTGTPNTGFKQELSGRKLSETMGLSLSEALGKINGVTLLQTGSNISKPVIHGLHSNRILTINNGVRQEGQQWGNEHAPEIDPFIANRLTVIKGVDALKYGSDAIAGVILVEPKALKNTAGYTAEINTGYFTNNRQYVTAAVMEGQLKKLTALRFRLQGTFKKGANITTPGYRVNNTGNEEINFSVTAAYRKEKFSTELFYSQFDNKVGIFTGAHIGNLTDLLQAIAAPKPDAVYLGQNTYSLQRPRQEVIHRLLKSKTTIQAGEHRFNVLLSTQYNNRKEYDIVRNSSNTRPQMELDILTLAQDITWEHPKKNHFSGVAGLNAMQQDNSYSGRYFIPHYTSYSYGAYYIEKWEDHNWELQAGMRYDNKQINTERLRYGGDTINYRFRFNTTAASFNIGYRPTNAWRFNINTSLASRAPHVNELLSDGIHHGTATYELGNIFLRPERSFNLTTGVAYRNSSNTFSAELTLYRNSIQHFIYQQPLPDSPVLTIAGAFPKVVYRQTNALLKGADASVLYRPIQALEVSLKGSMLRARNTLADDWLIWMPADRYTGEITWHFKDKNIFSNSYAGIEVQHVLRQSRVPTDGNNSKQDYKAPPPAYTLLALNASTSLMIGRQPVVVAVSVRNLLNSTYRDYLNSFRYFADEAGRNIGLRIKIPFVYQH
;
A
#
# COMPACT_ATOMS: atom_id res chain seq x y z
N MET A 1 -37.72 -46.40 58.37
CA MET A 1 -37.78 -45.30 59.33
C MET A 1 -36.47 -45.26 60.15
N LEU A 2 -35.53 -44.48 59.66
CA LEU A 2 -34.29 -44.15 60.35
C LEU A 2 -33.84 -42.76 59.85
N ILE A 3 -33.97 -41.78 60.71
CA ILE A 3 -33.61 -40.38 60.52
C ILE A 3 -32.12 -40.29 60.85
N VAL A 4 -31.29 -39.90 59.84
CA VAL A 4 -29.88 -39.53 60.06
C VAL A 4 -29.80 -38.00 60.14
N VAL A 5 -29.55 -37.48 61.36
CA VAL A 5 -29.27 -36.06 61.62
C VAL A 5 -27.84 -35.78 61.22
N ALA A 6 -27.63 -34.97 60.14
CA ALA A 6 -26.33 -34.42 59.78
C ALA A 6 -26.07 -33.15 60.57
N VAL A 7 -25.12 -33.20 61.49
CA VAL A 7 -24.60 -32.01 62.21
C VAL A 7 -23.68 -31.24 61.25
N MET A 8 -24.13 -30.06 60.77
CA MET A 8 -23.26 -29.09 60.09
C MET A 8 -22.35 -28.40 61.11
N VAL A 9 -21.09 -28.73 61.05
CA VAL A 9 -20.04 -27.93 61.72
C VAL A 9 -19.80 -26.67 60.87
N ILE A 10 -20.33 -25.54 61.30
CA ILE A 10 -20.01 -24.23 60.77
C ILE A 10 -18.64 -23.84 61.31
N SER A 11 -17.58 -24.06 60.53
CA SER A 11 -16.27 -23.45 60.78
C SER A 11 -16.35 -21.96 60.45
N SER A 12 -16.35 -21.14 61.49
CA SER A 12 -16.23 -19.69 61.42
C SER A 12 -14.86 -19.38 60.77
N ALA A 13 -14.83 -19.03 59.49
CA ALA A 13 -13.66 -18.44 58.86
C ALA A 13 -13.46 -17.05 59.50
N VAL A 14 -12.48 -16.93 60.39
CA VAL A 14 -12.03 -15.64 60.92
C VAL A 14 -11.38 -14.91 59.72
N ALA A 15 -12.07 -13.89 59.22
CA ALA A 15 -11.50 -13.01 58.19
C ALA A 15 -10.27 -12.34 58.78
N GLN A 16 -9.09 -12.60 58.17
CA GLN A 16 -7.86 -11.93 58.60
C GLN A 16 -8.01 -10.43 58.33
N PRO A 17 -7.67 -9.56 59.29
CA PRO A 17 -7.76 -8.13 59.08
C PRO A 17 -6.77 -7.69 58.02
N CYS A 18 -7.25 -7.06 56.94
CA CYS A 18 -6.42 -6.49 55.85
C CYS A 18 -5.98 -5.08 56.30
N VAL A 19 -4.90 -5.00 57.06
CA VAL A 19 -4.41 -3.76 57.69
C VAL A 19 -3.03 -3.34 57.28
N TYR A 20 -2.37 -4.13 56.41
CA TYR A 20 -0.99 -3.90 56.06
C TYR A 20 -0.84 -2.94 54.90
N THR A 21 0.31 -2.27 54.89
CA THR A 21 0.73 -1.32 53.88
C THR A 21 1.94 -1.85 53.14
N LEU A 22 1.91 -1.79 51.80
CA LEU A 22 3.05 -2.03 50.93
C LEU A 22 3.43 -0.71 50.22
N ALA A 23 4.57 -0.16 50.60
CA ALA A 23 5.10 1.10 50.05
C ALA A 23 6.48 0.90 49.44
N GLY A 24 6.93 1.82 48.66
CA GLY A 24 8.30 1.80 48.10
C GLY A 24 8.58 2.89 47.07
N HIS A 25 9.79 2.87 46.57
CA HIS A 25 10.20 3.77 45.49
C HIS A 25 10.51 2.96 44.23
N VAL A 26 10.37 3.61 43.08
CA VAL A 26 10.82 3.09 41.78
C VAL A 26 11.94 3.99 41.26
N GLU A 27 13.11 3.41 41.03
CA GLU A 27 14.33 4.09 40.63
C GLU A 27 14.97 3.44 39.40
N ASP A 28 15.71 4.22 38.63
CA ASP A 28 16.54 3.70 37.54
C ASP A 28 17.83 3.04 38.07
N THR A 29 18.15 1.83 37.62
CA THR A 29 19.29 1.04 38.10
C THR A 29 20.67 1.69 37.83
N HIS A 30 20.77 2.59 36.83
CA HIS A 30 22.04 3.16 36.39
C HIS A 30 22.25 4.60 36.84
N THR A 31 21.17 5.38 36.90
CA THR A 31 21.23 6.80 37.25
C THR A 31 20.80 7.09 38.69
N GLU A 32 20.20 6.10 39.37
CA GLU A 32 19.57 6.24 40.70
C GLU A 32 18.50 7.34 40.71
N GLU A 33 18.03 7.78 39.52
CA GLU A 33 17.00 8.79 39.36
C GLU A 33 15.64 8.16 39.67
N LYS A 34 14.83 8.88 40.46
CA LYS A 34 13.48 8.44 40.85
C LYS A 34 12.53 8.53 39.66
N LEU A 35 11.83 7.44 39.39
CA LEU A 35 10.98 7.31 38.20
C LEU A 35 9.54 7.71 38.51
N ALA A 36 9.19 8.94 38.19
CA ALA A 36 7.81 9.43 38.23
C ALA A 36 6.96 8.78 37.11
N ALA A 37 5.68 8.56 37.36
CA ALA A 37 4.75 7.94 36.40
C ALA A 37 5.09 6.50 35.99
N ALA A 38 5.86 5.76 36.79
CA ALA A 38 6.01 4.32 36.66
C ALA A 38 4.70 3.61 37.08
N THR A 39 4.27 2.63 36.33
CA THR A 39 3.09 1.82 36.65
C THR A 39 3.49 0.68 37.55
N VAL A 40 2.87 0.57 38.76
CA VAL A 40 3.05 -0.51 39.71
C VAL A 40 1.76 -1.32 39.76
N TRP A 41 1.81 -2.58 39.34
CA TRP A 41 0.66 -3.49 39.31
C TRP A 41 0.83 -4.61 40.32
N LEU A 42 -0.16 -4.73 41.23
CA LEU A 42 -0.25 -5.83 42.18
C LEU A 42 -1.10 -6.94 41.57
N LYS A 43 -0.44 -7.98 41.07
CA LYS A 43 -0.99 -8.98 40.14
C LYS A 43 -2.16 -9.77 40.72
N GLU A 44 -2.09 -10.24 42.00
CA GLU A 44 -3.09 -11.09 42.67
C GLU A 44 -4.38 -10.34 42.95
N LEU A 45 -4.32 -9.04 43.18
CA LEU A 45 -5.49 -8.20 43.47
C LEU A 45 -5.96 -7.36 42.28
N ASN A 46 -5.20 -7.42 41.16
CA ASN A 46 -5.43 -6.62 39.95
C ASN A 46 -5.53 -5.11 40.26
N LEU A 47 -4.73 -4.62 41.20
CA LEU A 47 -4.65 -3.21 41.58
C LEU A 47 -3.48 -2.51 40.89
N TYR A 48 -3.72 -1.32 40.36
CA TYR A 48 -2.73 -0.51 39.66
C TYR A 48 -2.55 0.82 40.36
N LEU A 49 -1.30 1.25 40.53
CA LEU A 49 -0.92 2.59 40.94
C LEU A 49 0.10 3.15 39.99
N VAL A 50 0.20 4.47 39.95
CA VAL A 50 1.25 5.21 39.20
C VAL A 50 2.07 5.95 40.25
N THR A 51 3.40 5.86 40.17
CA THR A 51 4.30 6.54 41.09
C THR A 51 4.17 8.06 40.98
N ASP A 52 4.31 8.74 42.10
CA ASP A 52 4.28 10.21 42.20
C ASP A 52 5.55 10.87 41.60
N ALA A 53 5.69 12.19 41.76
CA ALA A 53 6.84 12.95 41.29
C ALA A 53 8.18 12.53 41.91
N ASN A 54 8.17 11.87 43.05
CA ASN A 54 9.33 11.35 43.76
C ASN A 54 9.54 9.84 43.52
N GLY A 55 8.80 9.22 42.61
CA GLY A 55 8.88 7.79 42.33
C GLY A 55 8.21 6.92 43.38
N ASP A 56 7.40 7.48 44.33
CA ASP A 56 6.79 6.76 45.45
C ASP A 56 5.48 6.09 45.06
N PHE A 57 5.23 4.91 45.64
CA PHE A 57 3.94 4.20 45.56
C PHE A 57 3.52 3.65 46.92
N VAL A 58 2.22 3.57 47.17
CA VAL A 58 1.65 3.04 48.43
C VAL A 58 0.37 2.29 48.17
N PHE A 59 0.33 1.00 48.49
CA PHE A 59 -0.90 0.19 48.61
C PHE A 59 -1.26 0.04 50.06
N THR A 60 -2.46 0.40 50.47
CA THR A 60 -2.98 0.29 51.83
C THR A 60 -4.06 -0.79 51.95
N GLN A 61 -4.37 -1.22 53.16
CA GLN A 61 -5.43 -2.19 53.44
C GLN A 61 -5.24 -3.56 52.76
N LEU A 62 -4.01 -4.02 52.70
CA LEU A 62 -3.68 -5.33 52.18
C LEU A 62 -3.78 -6.40 53.30
N CYS A 63 -4.21 -7.61 52.91
CA CYS A 63 -4.20 -8.76 53.82
C CYS A 63 -2.79 -9.38 53.92
N ALA A 64 -2.50 -10.17 54.97
CA ALA A 64 -1.29 -10.97 54.99
C ALA A 64 -1.30 -11.97 53.82
N GLY A 65 -0.23 -12.00 53.04
CA GLY A 65 -0.15 -12.84 51.83
C GLY A 65 1.12 -12.60 51.06
N THR A 66 1.28 -13.33 49.97
CA THR A 66 2.37 -13.14 49.04
C THR A 66 1.83 -12.52 47.75
N TYR A 67 2.42 -11.41 47.35
CA TYR A 67 2.00 -10.58 46.23
C TYR A 67 3.13 -10.41 45.21
N THR A 68 2.79 -10.35 43.98
CA THR A 68 3.73 -10.07 42.86
C THR A 68 3.52 -8.64 42.36
N LEU A 69 4.51 -7.78 42.57
CA LEU A 69 4.57 -6.45 41.97
C LEU A 69 5.16 -6.57 40.56
N VAL A 70 4.43 -6.06 39.58
CA VAL A 70 4.92 -5.89 38.19
C VAL A 70 5.07 -4.40 37.96
N VAL A 71 6.32 -3.96 37.78
CA VAL A 71 6.63 -2.52 37.67
C VAL A 71 7.18 -2.23 36.29
N SER A 72 6.60 -1.25 35.63
CA SER A 72 6.99 -0.84 34.27
C SER A 72 7.07 0.70 34.16
N HIS A 73 8.03 1.15 33.37
CA HIS A 73 8.20 2.55 33.01
C HIS A 73 8.57 2.66 31.51
N VAL A 74 8.30 3.81 30.87
CA VAL A 74 8.39 4.00 29.40
C VAL A 74 9.75 3.63 28.82
N ASP A 75 10.85 3.88 29.51
CA ASP A 75 12.22 3.67 29.04
C ASP A 75 12.97 2.55 29.80
N CYS A 76 12.24 1.71 30.60
CA CYS A 76 12.85 0.69 31.44
C CYS A 76 12.29 -0.71 31.14
N GLU A 77 13.08 -1.73 31.42
CA GLU A 77 12.61 -3.12 31.39
C GLU A 77 11.60 -3.35 32.52
N THR A 78 10.52 -4.07 32.23
CA THR A 78 9.53 -4.43 33.24
C THR A 78 10.15 -5.42 34.23
N VAL A 79 10.04 -5.13 35.53
CA VAL A 79 10.55 -5.97 36.61
C VAL A 79 9.36 -6.59 37.39
N GLU A 80 9.44 -7.91 37.66
CA GLU A 80 8.53 -8.61 38.56
C GLU A 80 9.25 -8.88 39.89
N LYS A 81 8.65 -8.46 41.03
CA LYS A 81 9.17 -8.68 42.38
C LYS A 81 8.12 -9.27 43.29
N THR A 82 8.39 -10.43 43.86
CA THR A 82 7.48 -11.06 44.84
C THR A 82 7.76 -10.54 46.22
N VAL A 83 6.72 -10.12 46.93
CA VAL A 83 6.76 -9.58 48.32
C VAL A 83 5.79 -10.35 49.21
N THR A 84 6.24 -10.79 50.40
CA THR A 84 5.40 -11.45 51.38
C THR A 84 5.05 -10.46 52.51
N LEU A 85 3.78 -10.12 52.63
CA LEU A 85 3.27 -9.25 53.67
C LEU A 85 2.86 -10.06 54.93
N LYS A 86 3.57 -9.81 56.03
CA LYS A 86 3.22 -10.25 57.39
C LYS A 86 3.22 -9.05 58.37
N LYS A 87 3.65 -7.90 57.91
CA LYS A 87 3.71 -6.58 58.52
C LYS A 87 3.79 -5.54 57.40
N ASP A 88 3.77 -4.27 57.72
CA ASP A 88 4.05 -3.21 56.73
C ASP A 88 5.43 -3.42 56.11
N VAL A 89 5.49 -3.32 54.80
CA VAL A 89 6.71 -3.55 54.01
C VAL A 89 6.99 -2.34 53.14
N HIS A 90 8.24 -1.88 53.20
CA HIS A 90 8.80 -0.91 52.25
C HIS A 90 9.77 -1.63 51.30
N THR A 91 9.66 -1.38 49.99
CA THR A 91 10.46 -2.10 49.00
C THR A 91 10.82 -1.21 47.83
N ASP A 92 12.12 -1.00 47.61
CA ASP A 92 12.63 -0.25 46.48
C ASP A 92 12.74 -1.16 45.26
N ILE A 93 12.39 -0.63 44.12
CA ILE A 93 12.38 -1.33 42.84
C ILE A 93 13.27 -0.59 41.85
N HIS A 94 14.35 -1.23 41.48
CA HIS A 94 15.28 -0.71 40.49
C HIS A 94 14.91 -1.26 39.12
N LEU A 95 14.53 -0.36 38.19
CA LEU A 95 14.24 -0.72 36.81
C LEU A 95 15.50 -0.53 35.97
N PRO A 96 16.04 -1.58 35.35
CA PRO A 96 17.13 -1.43 34.41
C PRO A 96 16.62 -0.65 33.21
N HIS A 97 17.37 0.34 32.78
CA HIS A 97 17.14 1.01 31.51
C HIS A 97 17.07 -0.07 30.43
N GLN A 98 16.03 -0.04 29.59
CA GLN A 98 16.11 -0.79 28.36
C GLN A 98 17.41 -0.35 27.68
N LYS A 99 18.40 -1.24 27.65
CA LYS A 99 19.51 -1.05 26.71
C LYS A 99 18.82 -0.86 25.37
N ASN A 100 18.81 0.39 24.87
CA ASN A 100 18.34 0.71 23.53
C ASN A 100 19.30 0.08 22.53
N VAL A 101 19.37 -1.24 22.51
CA VAL A 101 19.37 -1.95 21.27
C VAL A 101 18.05 -1.51 20.67
N LEU A 102 18.11 -0.67 19.62
CA LEU A 102 17.01 -0.49 18.72
C LEU A 102 16.60 -1.90 18.30
N LYS A 103 15.80 -2.57 19.15
CA LYS A 103 14.89 -3.56 18.62
C LYS A 103 14.17 -2.73 17.61
N GLU A 104 14.51 -2.93 16.34
CA GLU A 104 13.57 -2.64 15.28
C GLU A 104 12.28 -3.15 15.87
N VAL A 105 11.43 -2.21 16.33
CA VAL A 105 10.07 -2.57 16.67
C VAL A 105 9.57 -3.01 15.32
N THR A 106 9.79 -4.26 15.05
CA THR A 106 8.92 -5.04 14.20
C THR A 106 7.62 -4.94 14.96
N VAL A 107 6.93 -3.83 14.75
CA VAL A 107 5.51 -3.78 14.91
C VAL A 107 5.03 -4.72 13.82
N GLU A 108 5.26 -6.01 14.04
CA GLU A 108 4.25 -6.97 13.68
C GLU A 108 3.05 -6.37 14.36
N SER A 109 2.13 -5.86 13.57
CA SER A 109 0.85 -5.32 14.03
C SER A 109 0.07 -6.46 14.71
N VAL A 110 0.56 -6.91 15.87
CA VAL A 110 -0.08 -7.88 16.75
C VAL A 110 -1.10 -7.17 17.64
N THR A 111 -1.10 -5.83 17.67
CA THR A 111 -2.02 -5.01 18.44
C THR A 111 -2.79 -4.00 17.60
N GLY A 112 -3.03 -4.31 16.32
CA GLY A 112 -4.15 -3.70 15.65
C GLY A 112 -5.42 -4.26 16.28
N THR A 113 -6.28 -3.42 16.87
CA THR A 113 -7.70 -3.75 17.02
C THR A 113 -8.10 -4.49 15.75
N PRO A 114 -8.73 -5.68 15.87
CA PRO A 114 -9.08 -6.44 14.69
C PRO A 114 -9.92 -5.54 13.78
N ASN A 115 -9.34 -5.08 12.68
CA ASN A 115 -10.07 -4.27 11.71
C ASN A 115 -11.15 -5.15 11.09
N THR A 116 -12.37 -4.73 11.22
CA THR A 116 -13.56 -5.39 10.71
C THR A 116 -13.75 -5.18 9.21
N GLY A 117 -13.01 -4.24 8.62
CA GLY A 117 -12.98 -4.04 7.18
C GLY A 117 -12.09 -5.07 6.47
N PHE A 118 -12.34 -5.32 5.19
CA PHE A 118 -11.46 -6.07 4.30
C PHE A 118 -10.20 -5.23 4.03
N LYS A 119 -9.29 -5.24 4.99
CA LYS A 119 -8.08 -4.44 5.01
C LYS A 119 -6.86 -5.37 5.01
N GLN A 120 -5.96 -5.17 4.06
CA GLN A 120 -4.71 -5.90 3.95
C GLN A 120 -3.55 -4.93 4.02
N GLU A 121 -2.52 -5.27 4.80
CA GLU A 121 -1.40 -4.39 5.09
C GLU A 121 -0.06 -5.03 4.72
N LEU A 122 0.86 -4.20 4.25
CA LEU A 122 2.27 -4.51 4.09
C LEU A 122 3.07 -3.50 4.92
N SER A 123 3.76 -3.96 5.95
CA SER A 123 4.53 -3.13 6.89
C SER A 123 5.75 -3.88 7.43
N GLY A 124 6.57 -3.21 8.24
CA GLY A 124 7.71 -3.82 8.93
C GLY A 124 8.69 -4.55 8.00
N ARG A 125 9.09 -5.77 8.39
CA ARG A 125 10.03 -6.62 7.64
C ARG A 125 9.62 -6.80 6.17
N LYS A 126 8.35 -7.16 5.93
CA LYS A 126 7.84 -7.42 4.57
C LYS A 126 7.88 -6.18 3.67
N LEU A 127 7.65 -4.99 4.21
CA LEU A 127 7.81 -3.74 3.48
C LEU A 127 9.29 -3.45 3.22
N SER A 128 10.17 -3.66 4.20
CA SER A 128 11.61 -3.44 4.02
C SER A 128 12.23 -4.37 2.98
N GLU A 129 11.70 -5.59 2.78
CA GLU A 129 12.10 -6.52 1.73
C GLU A 129 11.79 -6.00 0.31
N THR A 130 10.91 -5.00 0.17
CA THR A 130 10.54 -4.38 -1.11
C THR A 130 11.39 -3.17 -1.49
N MET A 131 12.35 -2.78 -0.68
CA MET A 131 13.27 -1.68 -0.95
C MET A 131 13.94 -1.82 -2.33
N GLY A 132 13.95 -0.74 -3.10
CA GLY A 132 14.47 -0.72 -4.49
C GLY A 132 13.42 -1.06 -5.54
N LEU A 133 12.24 -1.56 -5.15
CA LEU A 133 11.08 -1.74 -6.04
C LEU A 133 10.31 -0.44 -6.23
N SER A 134 9.45 -0.42 -7.25
CA SER A 134 8.39 0.59 -7.38
C SER A 134 7.29 0.36 -6.33
N LEU A 135 6.45 1.37 -6.09
CA LEU A 135 5.30 1.25 -5.18
C LEU A 135 4.36 0.11 -5.60
N SER A 136 4.07 -0.01 -6.88
CA SER A 136 3.19 -1.07 -7.40
C SER A 136 3.77 -2.46 -7.18
N GLU A 137 5.08 -2.66 -7.42
CA GLU A 137 5.74 -3.94 -7.17
C GLU A 137 5.72 -4.31 -5.67
N ALA A 138 5.88 -3.32 -4.78
CA ALA A 138 5.72 -3.54 -3.35
C ALA A 138 4.29 -4.00 -3.00
N LEU A 139 3.27 -3.35 -3.57
CA LEU A 139 1.87 -3.73 -3.41
C LEU A 139 1.55 -5.14 -3.93
N GLY A 140 2.27 -5.61 -4.95
CA GLY A 140 2.15 -6.98 -5.48
C GLY A 140 2.52 -8.09 -4.47
N LYS A 141 3.12 -7.75 -3.31
CA LYS A 141 3.33 -8.69 -2.20
C LYS A 141 2.08 -8.90 -1.32
N ILE A 142 1.06 -8.05 -1.47
CA ILE A 142 -0.24 -8.18 -0.81
C ILE A 142 -1.06 -9.24 -1.56
N ASN A 143 -1.72 -10.14 -0.83
CA ASN A 143 -2.56 -11.18 -1.43
C ASN A 143 -3.75 -10.56 -2.19
N GLY A 144 -4.10 -11.12 -3.37
CA GLY A 144 -5.16 -10.58 -4.24
C GLY A 144 -4.78 -9.31 -5.00
N VAL A 145 -3.52 -8.82 -4.88
CA VAL A 145 -2.98 -7.73 -5.69
C VAL A 145 -2.01 -8.29 -6.73
N THR A 146 -2.20 -7.90 -7.97
CA THR A 146 -1.31 -8.22 -9.10
C THR A 146 -0.86 -6.94 -9.78
N LEU A 147 -0.09 -7.04 -10.85
CA LEU A 147 0.46 -5.89 -11.54
C LEU A 147 0.01 -5.86 -13.00
N LEU A 148 -0.43 -4.72 -13.47
CA LEU A 148 -0.48 -4.37 -14.88
C LEU A 148 0.84 -3.68 -15.21
N GLN A 149 1.59 -4.20 -16.18
CA GLN A 149 2.93 -3.72 -16.48
C GLN A 149 3.06 -3.22 -17.92
N THR A 150 3.88 -2.21 -18.10
CA THR A 150 4.34 -1.74 -19.40
C THR A 150 5.86 -1.77 -19.40
N GLY A 151 6.40 -2.91 -19.78
CA GLY A 151 7.81 -3.19 -19.56
C GLY A 151 8.16 -3.30 -18.09
N SER A 152 9.40 -3.01 -17.77
CA SER A 152 9.97 -3.35 -16.45
C SER A 152 9.92 -2.23 -15.42
N ASN A 153 9.66 -0.99 -15.86
CA ASN A 153 9.74 0.18 -14.97
C ASN A 153 8.40 0.88 -14.73
N ILE A 154 7.38 0.49 -15.49
CA ILE A 154 6.04 1.08 -15.38
C ILE A 154 5.07 -0.01 -14.95
N SER A 155 4.46 0.14 -13.79
CA SER A 155 3.49 -0.81 -13.27
C SER A 155 2.38 -0.15 -12.48
N LYS A 156 1.16 -0.71 -12.56
CA LYS A 156 0.00 -0.34 -11.77
C LYS A 156 -0.52 -1.52 -10.97
N PRO A 157 -1.04 -1.28 -9.76
CA PRO A 157 -1.69 -2.33 -8.99
C PRO A 157 -3.01 -2.75 -9.66
N VAL A 158 -3.30 -4.04 -9.60
CA VAL A 158 -4.57 -4.67 -10.02
C VAL A 158 -5.15 -5.39 -8.83
N ILE A 159 -6.35 -5.03 -8.41
CA ILE A 159 -7.07 -5.65 -7.29
C ILE A 159 -8.26 -6.41 -7.83
N HIS A 160 -8.30 -7.73 -7.65
CA HIS A 160 -9.38 -8.59 -8.14
C HIS A 160 -9.70 -8.41 -9.64
N GLY A 161 -8.68 -8.19 -10.48
CA GLY A 161 -8.83 -7.95 -11.92
C GLY A 161 -9.20 -6.51 -12.30
N LEU A 162 -9.41 -5.63 -11.35
CA LEU A 162 -9.73 -4.22 -11.58
C LEU A 162 -8.48 -3.35 -11.36
N HIS A 163 -8.27 -2.34 -12.21
CA HIS A 163 -7.08 -1.49 -12.22
C HIS A 163 -7.40 -0.05 -12.60
N SER A 164 -6.37 0.80 -12.59
CA SER A 164 -6.38 2.19 -13.08
C SER A 164 -7.46 3.04 -12.40
N ASN A 165 -8.37 3.63 -13.15
CA ASN A 165 -9.41 4.55 -12.66
C ASN A 165 -10.41 3.93 -11.67
N ARG A 166 -10.31 2.63 -11.34
CA ARG A 166 -11.13 1.93 -10.34
C ARG A 166 -10.43 1.73 -8.99
N ILE A 167 -9.16 2.10 -8.91
CA ILE A 167 -8.36 2.06 -7.69
C ILE A 167 -7.94 3.49 -7.35
N LEU A 168 -8.23 3.92 -6.14
CA LEU A 168 -7.72 5.19 -5.63
C LEU A 168 -6.42 4.96 -4.86
N THR A 169 -5.39 5.73 -5.18
CA THR A 169 -4.15 5.74 -4.40
C THR A 169 -4.12 7.02 -3.57
N ILE A 170 -3.96 6.87 -2.27
CA ILE A 170 -3.94 7.96 -1.30
C ILE A 170 -2.53 8.10 -0.74
N ASN A 171 -1.87 9.19 -1.08
CA ASN A 171 -0.54 9.54 -0.61
C ASN A 171 -0.64 10.44 0.62
N ASN A 172 -0.28 9.94 1.79
CA ASN A 172 -0.34 10.71 3.04
C ASN A 172 -1.67 11.45 3.25
N GLY A 173 -2.80 10.76 2.96
CA GLY A 173 -4.15 11.28 3.09
C GLY A 173 -4.70 12.03 1.87
N VAL A 174 -3.88 12.33 0.87
CA VAL A 174 -4.30 13.02 -0.37
C VAL A 174 -4.49 12.02 -1.50
N ARG A 175 -5.62 12.10 -2.22
CA ARG A 175 -5.84 11.34 -3.44
C ARG A 175 -4.79 11.73 -4.48
N GLN A 176 -4.00 10.76 -4.94
CA GLN A 176 -2.98 10.95 -5.97
C GLN A 176 -3.65 11.12 -7.32
N GLU A 177 -3.37 12.23 -7.98
CA GLU A 177 -3.84 12.55 -9.32
C GLU A 177 -2.69 12.45 -10.34
N GLY A 178 -2.99 12.37 -11.63
CA GLY A 178 -2.01 12.15 -12.71
C GLY A 178 -2.09 10.74 -13.33
N GLN A 179 -3.01 9.89 -12.86
CA GLN A 179 -3.23 8.54 -13.40
C GLN A 179 -4.33 8.51 -14.48
N GLN A 180 -5.03 9.60 -14.69
CA GLN A 180 -6.20 9.74 -15.58
C GLN A 180 -5.83 9.69 -17.06
N TRP A 181 -4.55 9.87 -17.40
CA TRP A 181 -4.10 9.98 -18.78
C TRP A 181 -4.01 8.63 -19.50
N GLY A 182 -3.89 7.53 -18.77
CA GLY A 182 -3.82 6.20 -19.37
C GLY A 182 -3.65 5.09 -18.33
N ASN A 183 -3.80 3.86 -18.80
CA ASN A 183 -3.64 2.68 -17.96
C ASN A 183 -2.17 2.42 -17.58
N GLU A 184 -1.23 3.01 -18.30
CA GLU A 184 0.21 2.74 -18.25
C GLU A 184 0.99 3.70 -17.35
N HIS A 185 0.31 4.64 -16.69
CA HIS A 185 0.98 5.58 -15.79
C HIS A 185 1.06 5.03 -14.38
N ALA A 186 2.28 4.74 -13.93
CA ALA A 186 2.54 4.25 -12.58
C ALA A 186 2.18 5.29 -11.51
N PRO A 187 1.87 4.89 -10.28
CA PRO A 187 1.75 5.81 -9.15
C PRO A 187 3.07 6.54 -8.88
N GLU A 188 3.04 7.86 -8.94
CA GLU A 188 4.20 8.74 -8.79
C GLU A 188 4.39 9.12 -7.33
N ILE A 189 4.77 8.12 -6.53
CA ILE A 189 4.97 8.22 -5.09
C ILE A 189 6.26 7.50 -4.74
N ASP A 190 7.12 8.17 -3.97
CA ASP A 190 8.31 7.57 -3.42
C ASP A 190 7.97 6.44 -2.43
N PRO A 191 8.34 5.16 -2.71
CA PRO A 191 8.04 4.06 -1.81
C PRO A 191 8.67 4.19 -0.42
N PHE A 192 9.77 4.94 -0.30
CA PHE A 192 10.46 5.16 0.98
C PHE A 192 9.71 6.08 1.95
N ILE A 193 8.68 6.80 1.49
CA ILE A 193 7.81 7.56 2.39
C ILE A 193 6.93 6.64 3.24
N ALA A 194 6.64 5.43 2.75
CA ALA A 194 5.71 4.51 3.38
C ALA A 194 6.33 3.79 4.57
N ASN A 195 5.68 3.88 5.72
CA ASN A 195 5.87 2.96 6.84
C ASN A 195 4.88 1.78 6.76
N ARG A 196 3.78 2.00 6.04
CA ARG A 196 2.72 1.02 5.82
C ARG A 196 2.03 1.28 4.49
N LEU A 197 1.79 0.20 3.74
CA LEU A 197 0.92 0.18 2.57
C LEU A 197 -0.32 -0.61 2.93
N THR A 198 -1.49 -0.03 2.68
CA THR A 198 -2.77 -0.65 3.05
C THR A 198 -3.70 -0.69 1.85
N VAL A 199 -4.32 -1.82 1.61
CA VAL A 199 -5.43 -1.98 0.65
C VAL A 199 -6.73 -2.07 1.42
N ILE A 200 -7.66 -1.14 1.19
CA ILE A 200 -8.96 -1.05 1.84
C ILE A 200 -10.06 -1.32 0.82
N LYS A 201 -11.06 -2.09 1.21
CA LYS A 201 -12.27 -2.39 0.44
C LYS A 201 -13.51 -2.13 1.32
N GLY A 202 -14.68 -1.95 0.69
CA GLY A 202 -15.95 -1.81 1.43
C GLY A 202 -16.21 -0.41 1.98
N VAL A 203 -16.89 -0.31 3.13
CA VAL A 203 -17.42 0.95 3.69
C VAL A 203 -16.35 2.02 3.89
N ASP A 204 -15.19 1.64 4.41
CA ASP A 204 -14.09 2.58 4.68
C ASP A 204 -13.52 3.23 3.41
N ALA A 205 -13.73 2.61 2.23
CA ALA A 205 -13.33 3.17 0.96
C ALA A 205 -14.21 4.36 0.52
N LEU A 206 -15.45 4.45 0.99
CA LEU A 206 -16.43 5.47 0.59
C LEU A 206 -15.93 6.91 0.84
N LYS A 207 -15.19 7.14 1.93
CA LYS A 207 -14.68 8.47 2.27
C LYS A 207 -13.74 9.05 1.21
N TYR A 208 -13.10 8.21 0.39
CA TYR A 208 -12.10 8.64 -0.60
C TYR A 208 -12.67 8.92 -1.99
N GLY A 209 -13.85 8.40 -2.33
CA GLY A 209 -14.49 8.65 -3.61
C GLY A 209 -15.34 7.50 -4.13
N SER A 210 -16.32 7.79 -4.96
CA SER A 210 -17.14 6.78 -5.65
C SER A 210 -16.34 5.96 -6.68
N ASP A 211 -15.22 6.48 -7.17
CA ASP A 211 -14.35 5.79 -8.13
C ASP A 211 -13.67 4.55 -7.56
N ALA A 212 -13.66 4.36 -6.21
CA ALA A 212 -13.01 3.26 -5.51
C ALA A 212 -13.76 1.91 -5.66
N ILE A 213 -14.19 1.55 -6.87
CA ILE A 213 -14.93 0.28 -7.12
C ILE A 213 -14.10 -0.95 -6.71
N ALA A 214 -12.80 -0.93 -6.99
CA ALA A 214 -11.89 -2.03 -6.64
C ALA A 214 -11.32 -1.90 -5.22
N GLY A 215 -11.27 -0.68 -4.69
CA GLY A 215 -10.73 -0.35 -3.39
C GLY A 215 -9.79 0.86 -3.40
N VAL A 216 -9.17 1.09 -2.26
CA VAL A 216 -8.27 2.21 -2.00
C VAL A 216 -6.93 1.71 -1.51
N ILE A 217 -5.86 2.24 -2.04
CA ILE A 217 -4.49 2.01 -1.58
C ILE A 217 -4.07 3.22 -0.73
N LEU A 218 -3.68 2.97 0.51
CA LEU A 218 -3.12 3.99 1.38
C LEU A 218 -1.61 3.84 1.43
N VAL A 219 -0.90 4.92 1.17
CA VAL A 219 0.54 5.08 1.40
C VAL A 219 0.69 5.94 2.64
N GLU A 220 0.99 5.31 3.77
CA GLU A 220 0.98 5.95 5.07
C GLU A 220 2.41 6.12 5.60
N PRO A 221 2.88 7.35 5.81
CA PRO A 221 4.15 7.59 6.46
C PRO A 221 4.09 7.23 7.95
N LYS A 222 5.23 7.01 8.56
CA LYS A 222 5.36 6.87 10.01
C LYS A 222 4.84 8.14 10.70
N ALA A 223 4.17 7.99 11.84
CA ALA A 223 3.81 9.14 12.67
C ALA A 223 5.07 9.93 13.09
N LEU A 224 4.98 11.26 13.11
CA LEU A 224 6.08 12.10 13.58
C LEU A 224 6.37 11.83 15.06
N LYS A 225 7.64 11.78 15.43
CA LYS A 225 8.12 11.49 16.78
C LYS A 225 7.52 12.47 17.80
N ASN A 226 7.14 11.96 18.97
CA ASN A 226 6.54 12.75 20.06
C ASN A 226 7.51 13.11 21.18
N THR A 227 8.74 12.61 21.15
CA THR A 227 9.77 12.85 22.15
C THR A 227 10.83 13.78 21.60
N ALA A 228 11.40 14.65 22.44
CA ALA A 228 12.49 15.55 22.04
C ALA A 228 13.71 14.75 21.54
N GLY A 229 14.41 15.32 20.58
CA GLY A 229 15.57 14.72 19.95
C GLY A 229 15.39 14.47 18.44
N TYR A 230 16.42 13.92 17.83
CA TYR A 230 16.50 13.69 16.40
C TYR A 230 16.73 12.21 16.10
N THR A 231 16.13 11.74 15.02
CA THR A 231 16.47 10.44 14.45
C THR A 231 16.77 10.63 12.97
N ALA A 232 17.74 9.89 12.47
CA ALA A 232 18.02 9.81 11.05
C ALA A 232 18.17 8.36 10.63
N GLU A 233 17.90 8.08 9.37
CA GLU A 233 18.05 6.75 8.80
C GLU A 233 18.59 6.89 7.38
N ILE A 234 19.59 6.09 7.05
CA ILE A 234 20.12 5.98 5.68
C ILE A 234 19.84 4.54 5.22
N ASN A 235 19.21 4.43 4.08
CA ASN A 235 18.98 3.17 3.38
C ASN A 235 19.74 3.22 2.05
N THR A 236 20.58 2.24 1.77
CA THR A 236 21.27 2.12 0.49
C THR A 236 21.17 0.69 -0.04
N GLY A 237 21.14 0.53 -1.35
CA GLY A 237 21.06 -0.78 -1.97
C GLY A 237 21.62 -0.82 -3.38
N TYR A 238 22.11 -2.00 -3.76
CA TYR A 238 22.59 -2.30 -5.11
C TYR A 238 21.95 -3.60 -5.63
N PHE A 239 21.51 -3.58 -6.90
CA PHE A 239 20.80 -4.68 -7.57
C PHE A 239 21.49 -5.03 -8.87
N THR A 240 21.85 -6.31 -9.04
CA THR A 240 22.77 -6.73 -10.11
C THR A 240 22.15 -6.78 -11.49
N ASN A 241 20.85 -7.06 -11.64
CA ASN A 241 20.22 -7.28 -12.96
C ASN A 241 20.41 -6.10 -13.89
N ASN A 242 20.03 -4.92 -13.44
CA ASN A 242 20.15 -3.65 -14.16
C ASN A 242 21.16 -2.70 -13.49
N ARG A 243 22.07 -3.22 -12.65
CA ARG A 243 23.05 -2.44 -11.90
C ARG A 243 22.42 -1.24 -11.18
N GLN A 244 21.22 -1.41 -10.68
CA GLN A 244 20.51 -0.34 -10.00
C GLN A 244 21.10 -0.07 -8.63
N TYR A 245 21.35 1.18 -8.34
CA TYR A 245 21.63 1.66 -7.00
C TYR A 245 20.51 2.57 -6.53
N VAL A 246 20.23 2.51 -5.24
CA VAL A 246 19.24 3.34 -4.56
C VAL A 246 19.80 3.80 -3.24
N THR A 247 19.58 5.07 -2.91
CA THR A 247 19.90 5.62 -1.59
C THR A 247 18.75 6.51 -1.16
N ALA A 248 18.24 6.26 0.05
CA ALA A 248 17.23 7.10 0.68
C ALA A 248 17.71 7.50 2.06
N ALA A 249 17.49 8.76 2.42
CA ALA A 249 17.79 9.28 3.74
C ALA A 249 16.55 9.96 4.32
N VAL A 250 16.30 9.74 5.60
CA VAL A 250 15.23 10.39 6.35
C VAL A 250 15.82 10.97 7.64
N MET A 251 15.39 12.17 8.00
CA MET A 251 15.69 12.81 9.28
C MET A 251 14.37 13.34 9.86
N GLU A 252 14.09 13.02 11.10
CA GLU A 252 12.93 13.55 11.82
C GLU A 252 13.31 14.00 13.23
N GLY A 253 12.54 14.95 13.77
CA GLY A 253 12.83 15.44 15.11
C GLY A 253 11.77 16.34 15.69
N GLN A 254 11.92 16.55 17.00
CA GLN A 254 11.17 17.52 17.79
C GLN A 254 12.17 18.46 18.48
N LEU A 255 11.93 19.77 18.36
CA LEU A 255 12.82 20.77 18.95
C LEU A 255 12.63 20.84 20.46
N LYS A 256 13.71 20.78 21.24
CA LYS A 256 13.66 20.81 22.73
C LYS A 256 12.95 22.08 23.28
N LYS A 257 13.19 23.24 22.67
CA LYS A 257 12.59 24.51 23.09
C LYS A 257 11.19 24.77 22.50
N LEU A 258 10.80 24.05 21.44
CA LEU A 258 9.54 24.20 20.72
C LEU A 258 8.89 22.81 20.57
N THR A 259 8.51 22.23 21.69
CA THR A 259 7.97 20.85 21.75
C THR A 259 6.71 20.64 20.92
N ALA A 260 5.98 21.72 20.59
CA ALA A 260 4.86 21.68 19.67
C ALA A 260 5.26 21.49 18.19
N LEU A 261 6.50 21.83 17.82
CA LEU A 261 6.97 21.78 16.44
C LEU A 261 7.77 20.50 16.16
N ARG A 262 7.38 19.79 15.14
CA ARG A 262 8.00 18.55 14.66
C ARG A 262 8.27 18.66 13.17
N PHE A 263 9.29 17.95 12.70
CA PHE A 263 9.63 17.95 11.29
C PHE A 263 10.11 16.58 10.82
N ARG A 264 10.02 16.33 9.52
CA ARG A 264 10.68 15.24 8.80
C ARG A 264 11.17 15.76 7.45
N LEU A 265 12.40 15.39 7.13
CA LEU A 265 13.04 15.60 5.83
C LEU A 265 13.36 14.24 5.25
N GLN A 266 13.09 14.04 3.98
CA GLN A 266 13.40 12.78 3.29
C GLN A 266 13.85 13.07 1.87
N GLY A 267 14.85 12.31 1.40
CA GLY A 267 15.31 12.32 0.03
C GLY A 267 15.63 10.92 -0.46
N THR A 268 15.38 10.65 -1.74
CA THR A 268 15.63 9.37 -2.40
C THR A 268 16.27 9.61 -3.76
N PHE A 269 17.31 8.86 -4.05
CA PHE A 269 17.94 8.78 -5.37
C PHE A 269 17.99 7.33 -5.81
N LYS A 270 17.56 7.04 -7.05
CA LYS A 270 17.60 5.72 -7.67
C LYS A 270 18.01 5.84 -9.12
N LYS A 271 18.95 4.96 -9.57
CA LYS A 271 19.37 4.90 -10.97
C LYS A 271 19.68 3.47 -11.37
N GLY A 272 19.08 3.02 -12.47
CA GLY A 272 19.25 1.69 -13.02
C GLY A 272 19.63 1.75 -14.51
N ALA A 273 20.48 0.83 -14.91
CA ALA A 273 20.83 0.59 -16.32
C ALA A 273 19.78 -0.30 -17.02
N ASN A 274 20.05 -0.68 -18.25
CA ASN A 274 19.19 -1.59 -19.01
C ASN A 274 19.01 -2.94 -18.35
N ILE A 275 17.79 -3.47 -18.39
CA ILE A 275 17.39 -4.75 -17.81
C ILE A 275 17.94 -5.93 -18.60
N THR A 276 18.35 -6.98 -17.89
CA THR A 276 18.81 -8.23 -18.44
C THR A 276 17.77 -9.32 -18.24
N THR A 277 17.27 -9.92 -19.32
CA THR A 277 16.47 -11.15 -19.29
C THR A 277 17.41 -12.37 -19.12
N PRO A 278 16.92 -13.58 -18.94
CA PRO A 278 17.78 -14.76 -18.90
C PRO A 278 18.65 -14.97 -20.14
N GLY A 279 18.18 -14.56 -21.32
CA GLY A 279 18.85 -14.82 -22.59
C GLY A 279 19.50 -13.61 -23.26
N TYR A 280 19.10 -12.38 -22.92
CA TYR A 280 19.57 -11.16 -23.57
C TYR A 280 19.33 -9.92 -22.71
N ARG A 281 19.89 -8.78 -23.13
CA ARG A 281 19.61 -7.49 -22.49
C ARG A 281 18.66 -6.67 -23.36
N VAL A 282 17.63 -6.11 -22.74
CA VAL A 282 16.64 -5.26 -23.41
C VAL A 282 17.18 -3.84 -23.48
N ASN A 283 17.22 -3.23 -24.67
CA ASN A 283 17.74 -1.89 -24.81
C ASN A 283 16.78 -0.84 -24.22
N ASN A 284 17.35 0.30 -23.85
CA ASN A 284 16.62 1.50 -23.41
C ASN A 284 15.55 1.23 -22.33
N THR A 285 15.91 0.43 -21.33
CA THR A 285 15.04 0.08 -20.18
C THR A 285 15.61 0.56 -18.84
N GLY A 286 16.52 1.55 -18.88
CA GLY A 286 17.05 2.18 -17.67
C GLY A 286 16.02 3.13 -17.02
N ASN A 287 16.32 3.55 -15.79
CA ASN A 287 15.51 4.52 -15.06
C ASN A 287 16.38 5.41 -14.17
N GLU A 288 15.85 6.60 -13.85
CA GLU A 288 16.42 7.55 -12.90
C GLU A 288 15.31 8.22 -12.11
N GLU A 289 15.39 8.20 -10.76
CA GLU A 289 14.45 8.85 -9.87
C GLU A 289 15.18 9.75 -8.87
N ILE A 290 14.64 10.95 -8.64
CA ILE A 290 15.09 11.90 -7.62
C ILE A 290 13.86 12.42 -6.89
N ASN A 291 13.70 12.00 -5.64
CA ASN A 291 12.51 12.33 -4.87
C ASN A 291 12.91 13.04 -3.58
N PHE A 292 12.07 13.96 -3.11
CA PHE A 292 12.23 14.51 -1.77
C PHE A 292 10.88 14.90 -1.15
N SER A 293 10.84 14.94 0.18
CA SER A 293 9.68 15.41 0.91
C SER A 293 10.05 16.13 2.19
N VAL A 294 9.19 17.05 2.59
CA VAL A 294 9.29 17.83 3.83
C VAL A 294 7.96 17.77 4.55
N THR A 295 7.99 17.45 5.84
CA THR A 295 6.83 17.55 6.73
C THR A 295 7.16 18.49 7.87
N ALA A 296 6.28 19.43 8.16
CA ALA A 296 6.30 20.26 9.36
C ALA A 296 4.96 20.15 10.06
N ALA A 297 4.96 19.88 11.36
CA ALA A 297 3.72 19.76 12.13
C ALA A 297 3.81 20.56 13.43
N TYR A 298 2.73 21.29 13.71
CA TYR A 298 2.53 21.99 14.96
C TYR A 298 1.40 21.32 15.71
N ARG A 299 1.64 20.85 16.93
CA ARG A 299 0.65 20.15 17.74
C ARG A 299 0.50 20.77 19.12
N LYS A 300 -0.74 21.07 19.48
CA LYS A 300 -1.22 21.35 20.82
C LYS A 300 -2.37 20.40 21.15
N GLU A 301 -2.82 20.40 22.40
CA GLU A 301 -3.83 19.50 22.92
C GLU A 301 -5.10 19.41 22.07
N LYS A 302 -5.67 20.56 21.72
CA LYS A 302 -6.95 20.65 20.95
C LYS A 302 -6.79 21.04 19.47
N PHE A 303 -5.56 21.27 19.02
CA PHE A 303 -5.28 21.77 17.68
C PHE A 303 -3.99 21.17 17.15
N SER A 304 -4.05 20.68 15.93
CA SER A 304 -2.83 20.29 15.19
C SER A 304 -2.93 20.70 13.73
N THR A 305 -1.83 21.15 13.18
CA THR A 305 -1.70 21.36 11.74
C THR A 305 -0.43 20.72 11.22
N GLU A 306 -0.51 20.11 10.05
CA GLU A 306 0.59 19.46 9.35
C GLU A 306 0.69 20.03 7.94
N LEU A 307 1.84 20.55 7.60
CA LEU A 307 2.21 20.95 6.24
C LEU A 307 3.14 19.88 5.67
N PHE A 308 2.81 19.37 4.49
CA PHE A 308 3.58 18.37 3.78
C PHE A 308 3.82 18.81 2.35
N TYR A 309 5.05 18.73 1.90
CA TYR A 309 5.44 18.90 0.50
C TYR A 309 6.21 17.69 0.04
N SER A 310 5.93 17.22 -1.18
CA SER A 310 6.75 16.21 -1.85
C SER A 310 6.93 16.50 -3.33
N GLN A 311 8.08 16.12 -3.86
CA GLN A 311 8.37 16.10 -5.29
C GLN A 311 8.88 14.72 -5.67
N PHE A 312 8.30 14.17 -6.72
CA PHE A 312 8.69 12.93 -7.37
C PHE A 312 9.14 13.28 -8.79
N ASP A 313 10.38 12.96 -9.14
CA ASP A 313 10.95 13.16 -10.47
C ASP A 313 11.46 11.81 -10.98
N ASN A 314 10.93 11.37 -12.12
CA ASN A 314 11.24 10.07 -12.69
C ASN A 314 11.47 10.17 -14.20
N LYS A 315 12.54 9.55 -14.65
CA LYS A 315 12.87 9.35 -16.08
C LYS A 315 12.98 7.87 -16.37
N VAL A 316 12.24 7.41 -17.34
CA VAL A 316 12.17 5.98 -17.70
C VAL A 316 12.40 5.83 -19.19
N GLY A 317 13.37 5.01 -19.55
CA GLY A 317 13.54 4.54 -20.93
C GLY A 317 12.46 3.52 -21.29
N ILE A 318 11.99 3.57 -22.53
CA ILE A 318 11.00 2.64 -23.09
C ILE A 318 11.68 1.78 -24.14
N PHE A 319 11.43 0.48 -24.11
CA PHE A 319 11.99 -0.48 -25.05
C PHE A 319 11.77 -0.06 -26.50
N THR A 320 12.86 0.12 -27.26
CA THR A 320 12.77 0.63 -28.64
C THR A 320 12.15 -0.36 -29.61
N GLY A 321 12.25 -1.67 -29.31
CA GLY A 321 11.67 -2.74 -30.14
C GLY A 321 10.15 -2.85 -30.07
N ALA A 322 9.48 -2.01 -29.28
CA ALA A 322 8.03 -1.84 -29.31
C ALA A 322 7.57 -0.71 -30.27
N HIS A 323 8.50 0.13 -30.74
CA HIS A 323 8.22 1.26 -31.65
C HIS A 323 8.70 0.92 -33.07
N ILE A 324 7.84 0.30 -33.87
CA ILE A 324 8.17 -0.31 -35.14
C ILE A 324 7.66 0.55 -36.28
N GLY A 325 8.49 0.71 -37.34
CA GLY A 325 8.24 1.65 -38.42
C GLY A 325 7.13 1.26 -39.39
N ASN A 326 6.83 -0.02 -39.56
CA ASN A 326 5.83 -0.49 -40.51
C ASN A 326 5.06 -1.72 -39.98
N LEU A 327 3.97 -2.06 -40.66
CA LEU A 327 3.05 -3.12 -40.22
C LEU A 327 3.65 -4.52 -40.33
N THR A 328 4.40 -4.80 -41.37
CA THR A 328 5.02 -6.13 -41.59
C THR A 328 5.99 -6.45 -40.46
N ASP A 329 6.89 -5.50 -40.17
CA ASP A 329 7.87 -5.65 -39.09
C ASP A 329 7.18 -5.75 -37.71
N LEU A 330 6.06 -5.02 -37.48
CA LEU A 330 5.26 -5.11 -36.24
C LEU A 330 4.73 -6.54 -36.06
N LEU A 331 4.08 -7.09 -37.07
CA LEU A 331 3.54 -8.44 -37.01
C LEU A 331 4.64 -9.49 -36.82
N GLN A 332 5.77 -9.30 -37.51
CA GLN A 332 6.93 -10.16 -37.34
C GLN A 332 7.53 -10.09 -35.94
N ALA A 333 7.66 -8.90 -35.36
CA ALA A 333 8.17 -8.72 -34.01
C ALA A 333 7.25 -9.36 -32.97
N ILE A 334 5.91 -9.23 -33.11
CA ILE A 334 4.94 -9.89 -32.24
C ILE A 334 5.02 -11.42 -32.35
N ALA A 335 5.21 -11.96 -33.56
CA ALA A 335 5.35 -13.40 -33.80
C ALA A 335 6.67 -13.96 -33.26
N ALA A 336 7.74 -13.16 -33.25
CA ALA A 336 9.08 -13.59 -32.88
C ALA A 336 9.16 -14.05 -31.39
N PRO A 337 9.99 -15.08 -31.10
CA PRO A 337 10.21 -15.55 -29.74
C PRO A 337 11.07 -14.58 -28.91
N LYS A 338 11.91 -13.78 -29.51
CA LYS A 338 12.80 -12.77 -28.91
C LYS A 338 12.94 -11.56 -29.81
N PRO A 339 13.37 -10.40 -29.27
CA PRO A 339 13.64 -9.22 -30.10
C PRO A 339 14.73 -9.46 -31.14
N ASP A 340 14.67 -8.72 -32.25
CA ASP A 340 15.75 -8.67 -33.24
C ASP A 340 17.05 -8.15 -32.60
N ALA A 341 18.19 -8.52 -33.14
CA ALA A 341 19.52 -8.16 -32.66
C ALA A 341 19.74 -6.65 -32.55
N VAL A 342 19.12 -5.84 -33.38
CA VAL A 342 19.21 -4.37 -33.37
C VAL A 342 18.56 -3.77 -32.12
N TYR A 343 17.61 -4.47 -31.47
CA TYR A 343 16.95 -4.06 -30.27
C TYR A 343 17.56 -4.65 -28.99
N LEU A 344 18.68 -5.37 -29.09
CA LEU A 344 19.41 -5.86 -27.94
C LEU A 344 20.25 -4.73 -27.34
N GLY A 345 20.22 -4.63 -26.02
CA GLY A 345 20.83 -3.55 -25.28
C GLY A 345 22.25 -3.83 -24.83
N GLN A 346 22.97 -2.75 -24.57
CA GLN A 346 24.23 -2.75 -23.84
C GLN A 346 23.99 -2.37 -22.37
N ASN A 347 24.96 -2.59 -21.52
CA ASN A 347 24.90 -2.18 -20.14
C ASN A 347 25.23 -0.68 -20.01
N THR A 348 24.21 0.15 -20.05
CA THR A 348 24.34 1.62 -19.98
C THR A 348 23.26 2.23 -19.09
N TYR A 349 23.59 3.34 -18.43
CA TYR A 349 22.66 4.21 -17.71
C TYR A 349 22.06 5.32 -18.59
N SER A 350 22.49 5.40 -19.84
CA SER A 350 21.97 6.39 -20.78
C SER A 350 20.53 6.07 -21.15
N LEU A 351 19.67 7.06 -21.04
CA LEU A 351 18.27 7.00 -21.46
C LEU A 351 18.13 7.67 -22.82
N GLN A 352 17.77 6.87 -23.80
CA GLN A 352 17.53 7.34 -25.17
C GLN A 352 16.03 7.53 -25.42
N ARG A 353 15.64 7.81 -26.65
CA ARG A 353 14.26 7.75 -27.11
C ARG A 353 13.91 6.34 -27.57
N PRO A 354 12.68 5.85 -27.35
CA PRO A 354 11.58 6.53 -26.63
C PRO A 354 11.80 6.55 -25.12
N ARG A 355 11.29 7.59 -24.42
CA ARG A 355 11.36 7.71 -22.97
C ARG A 355 10.22 8.57 -22.43
N GLN A 356 9.92 8.40 -21.14
CA GLN A 356 9.04 9.28 -20.38
C GLN A 356 9.82 10.04 -19.30
N GLU A 357 9.41 11.27 -19.06
CA GLU A 357 9.88 12.07 -17.94
C GLU A 357 8.64 12.62 -17.18
N VAL A 358 8.63 12.48 -15.88
CA VAL A 358 7.48 12.89 -15.04
C VAL A 358 7.97 13.66 -13.83
N ILE A 359 7.32 14.78 -13.56
CA ILE A 359 7.49 15.53 -12.32
C ILE A 359 6.12 15.65 -11.65
N HIS A 360 6.00 15.14 -10.43
CA HIS A 360 4.81 15.30 -9.61
C HIS A 360 5.15 16.05 -8.33
N ARG A 361 4.45 17.15 -8.08
CA ARG A 361 4.58 17.99 -6.87
C ARG A 361 3.27 17.99 -6.10
N LEU A 362 3.35 17.74 -4.80
CA LEU A 362 2.20 17.75 -3.90
C LEU A 362 2.49 18.67 -2.73
N LEU A 363 1.62 19.65 -2.50
CA LEU A 363 1.56 20.44 -1.27
C LEU A 363 0.26 20.13 -0.55
N LYS A 364 0.34 19.81 0.75
CA LYS A 364 -0.80 19.48 1.60
C LYS A 364 -0.75 20.26 2.89
N SER A 365 -1.91 20.74 3.34
CA SER A 365 -2.15 21.21 4.71
C SER A 365 -3.27 20.41 5.33
N LYS A 366 -3.03 19.78 6.47
CA LYS A 366 -4.04 19.07 7.27
C LYS A 366 -4.15 19.70 8.64
N THR A 367 -5.33 20.23 8.95
CA THR A 367 -5.64 20.82 10.26
C THR A 367 -6.68 19.97 10.95
N THR A 368 -6.41 19.59 12.21
CA THR A 368 -7.33 18.85 13.08
C THR A 368 -7.67 19.74 14.28
N ILE A 369 -8.96 19.88 14.57
CA ILE A 369 -9.50 20.66 15.68
C ILE A 369 -10.35 19.73 16.55
N GLN A 370 -10.05 19.68 17.85
CA GLN A 370 -10.84 18.95 18.83
C GLN A 370 -11.75 19.95 19.57
N ALA A 371 -13.07 19.84 19.33
CA ALA A 371 -14.10 20.68 19.96
C ALA A 371 -14.94 19.82 20.91
N GLY A 372 -14.57 19.79 22.19
CA GLY A 372 -15.08 18.81 23.13
C GLY A 372 -14.70 17.39 22.67
N GLU A 373 -15.67 16.51 22.55
CA GLU A 373 -15.46 15.14 22.05
C GLU A 373 -15.54 15.03 20.52
N HIS A 374 -15.94 16.11 19.83
CA HIS A 374 -16.03 16.15 18.36
C HIS A 374 -14.67 16.48 17.72
N ARG A 375 -14.36 15.83 16.60
CA ARG A 375 -13.14 16.09 15.83
C ARG A 375 -13.48 16.59 14.43
N PHE A 376 -12.88 17.71 14.06
CA PHE A 376 -12.98 18.28 12.72
C PHE A 376 -11.60 18.18 12.05
N ASN A 377 -11.57 17.69 10.80
CA ASN A 377 -10.35 17.71 10.00
C ASN A 377 -10.61 18.52 8.72
N VAL A 378 -9.70 19.40 8.39
CA VAL A 378 -9.66 20.14 7.14
C VAL A 378 -8.39 19.78 6.40
N LEU A 379 -8.52 19.21 5.22
CA LEU A 379 -7.42 18.85 4.34
C LEU A 379 -7.49 19.70 3.08
N LEU A 380 -6.44 20.46 2.82
CA LEU A 380 -6.27 21.24 1.58
C LEU A 380 -5.06 20.69 0.84
N SER A 381 -5.17 20.51 -0.46
CA SER A 381 -4.05 20.05 -1.26
C SER A 381 -4.01 20.68 -2.64
N THR A 382 -2.79 20.86 -3.14
CA THR A 382 -2.48 21.27 -4.50
C THR A 382 -1.51 20.27 -5.09
N GLN A 383 -1.79 19.77 -6.28
CA GLN A 383 -0.93 18.86 -7.02
C GLN A 383 -0.65 19.43 -8.41
N TYR A 384 0.60 19.35 -8.83
CA TYR A 384 1.00 19.64 -10.19
C TYR A 384 1.73 18.43 -10.74
N ASN A 385 1.27 17.90 -11.87
CA ASN A 385 1.89 16.82 -12.59
C ASN A 385 2.22 17.26 -14.01
N ASN A 386 3.49 17.14 -14.39
CA ASN A 386 3.96 17.35 -15.77
C ASN A 386 4.55 16.06 -16.29
N ARG A 387 4.05 15.62 -17.42
CA ARG A 387 4.52 14.40 -18.10
C ARG A 387 4.97 14.73 -19.51
N LYS A 388 6.17 14.29 -19.87
CA LYS A 388 6.78 14.44 -21.18
C LYS A 388 7.06 13.07 -21.79
N GLU A 389 6.59 12.87 -23.00
CA GLU A 389 6.84 11.66 -23.76
C GLU A 389 7.66 11.99 -25.02
N TYR A 390 8.78 11.29 -25.13
CA TYR A 390 9.73 11.45 -26.22
C TYR A 390 9.70 10.20 -27.09
N ASP A 391 9.28 10.34 -28.31
CA ASP A 391 9.24 9.26 -29.31
C ASP A 391 10.52 9.19 -30.14
N ILE A 392 10.69 8.12 -30.89
CA ILE A 392 11.74 8.00 -31.93
C ILE A 392 11.49 9.08 -32.98
N VAL A 393 12.51 9.87 -33.29
CA VAL A 393 12.45 10.92 -34.27
C VAL A 393 13.53 10.71 -35.32
N ARG A 394 13.23 10.97 -36.58
CA ARG A 394 14.18 10.85 -37.67
C ARG A 394 15.26 11.94 -37.65
N ASN A 395 14.92 13.12 -37.09
CA ASN A 395 15.87 14.23 -36.96
C ASN A 395 16.44 14.25 -35.54
N SER A 396 17.72 13.95 -35.38
CA SER A 396 18.42 13.90 -34.09
C SER A 396 18.52 15.24 -33.36
N SER A 397 18.36 16.38 -34.06
CA SER A 397 18.39 17.72 -33.46
C SER A 397 17.12 18.10 -32.70
N ASN A 398 16.04 17.32 -32.82
CA ASN A 398 14.80 17.60 -32.11
C ASN A 398 14.89 17.16 -30.62
N THR A 399 15.04 18.12 -29.73
CA THR A 399 15.10 17.91 -28.27
C THR A 399 13.74 17.97 -27.58
N ARG A 400 12.68 18.46 -28.26
CA ARG A 400 11.35 18.63 -27.68
C ARG A 400 10.63 17.29 -27.48
N PRO A 401 9.76 17.16 -26.45
CA PRO A 401 8.86 16.03 -26.34
C PRO A 401 7.88 15.99 -27.50
N GLN A 402 7.42 14.81 -27.88
CA GLN A 402 6.38 14.66 -28.89
C GLN A 402 5.00 14.87 -28.27
N MET A 403 4.84 14.61 -26.99
CA MET A 403 3.65 14.87 -26.20
C MET A 403 4.05 15.39 -24.82
N GLU A 404 3.40 16.42 -24.37
CA GLU A 404 3.52 16.95 -23.00
C GLU A 404 2.13 17.17 -22.43
N LEU A 405 1.91 16.69 -21.25
CA LEU A 405 0.66 16.78 -20.51
C LEU A 405 0.92 17.43 -19.16
N ASP A 406 0.11 18.43 -18.83
CA ASP A 406 0.13 19.15 -17.56
C ASP A 406 -1.22 19.02 -16.88
N ILE A 407 -1.22 18.70 -15.58
CA ILE A 407 -2.44 18.71 -14.78
C ILE A 407 -2.20 19.43 -13.46
N LEU A 408 -3.01 20.44 -13.20
CA LEU A 408 -3.08 21.12 -11.91
C LEU A 408 -4.36 20.66 -11.19
N THR A 409 -4.23 20.19 -9.96
CA THR A 409 -5.35 19.75 -9.13
C THR A 409 -5.37 20.54 -7.83
N LEU A 410 -6.50 21.13 -7.51
CA LEU A 410 -6.81 21.74 -6.22
C LEU A 410 -7.89 20.88 -5.56
N ALA A 411 -7.67 20.44 -4.32
CA ALA A 411 -8.65 19.64 -3.61
C ALA A 411 -8.75 20.05 -2.14
N GLN A 412 -9.97 19.92 -1.62
CA GLN A 412 -10.28 20.11 -0.21
C GLN A 412 -11.19 19.01 0.30
N ASP A 413 -10.93 18.56 1.53
CA ASP A 413 -11.77 17.62 2.26
C ASP A 413 -12.02 18.16 3.67
N ILE A 414 -13.28 18.18 4.08
CA ILE A 414 -13.71 18.57 5.42
C ILE A 414 -14.42 17.38 6.02
N THR A 415 -13.98 16.91 7.18
CA THR A 415 -14.60 15.80 7.88
C THR A 415 -14.95 16.17 9.30
N TRP A 416 -16.08 15.68 9.75
CA TRP A 416 -16.55 15.75 11.11
C TRP A 416 -16.70 14.32 11.66
N GLU A 417 -15.98 14.01 12.71
CA GLU A 417 -16.09 12.76 13.47
C GLU A 417 -16.84 13.07 14.78
N HIS A 418 -17.97 12.40 15.01
CA HIS A 418 -18.70 12.55 16.26
C HIS A 418 -18.19 11.55 17.31
N PRO A 419 -18.34 11.86 18.61
CA PRO A 419 -17.89 10.98 19.68
C PRO A 419 -18.65 9.66 19.69
N LYS A 420 -18.01 8.63 20.26
CA LYS A 420 -18.67 7.35 20.50
C LYS A 420 -19.74 7.51 21.60
N LYS A 421 -21.01 7.28 21.24
CA LYS A 421 -22.16 7.33 22.14
C LYS A 421 -23.02 6.09 21.94
N ASN A 422 -23.34 5.37 23.02
CA ASN A 422 -24.17 4.17 22.98
C ASN A 422 -23.72 3.18 21.88
N HIS A 423 -22.41 2.90 21.80
CA HIS A 423 -21.77 2.03 20.81
C HIS A 423 -21.69 2.60 19.37
N PHE A 424 -22.29 3.74 19.07
CA PHE A 424 -22.26 4.41 17.77
C PHE A 424 -21.08 5.38 17.66
N SER A 425 -20.41 5.38 16.51
CA SER A 425 -19.39 6.36 16.12
C SER A 425 -19.42 6.53 14.61
N GLY A 426 -19.24 7.74 14.12
CA GLY A 426 -19.35 7.96 12.70
C GLY A 426 -18.60 9.17 12.20
N VAL A 427 -18.61 9.34 10.88
CA VAL A 427 -17.95 10.42 10.18
C VAL A 427 -18.82 10.94 9.03
N ALA A 428 -19.01 12.26 8.99
CA ALA A 428 -19.55 12.96 7.82
C ALA A 428 -18.43 13.73 7.13
N GLY A 429 -18.49 13.83 5.80
CA GLY A 429 -17.48 14.57 5.07
C GLY A 429 -18.01 15.20 3.78
N LEU A 430 -17.38 16.32 3.43
CA LEU A 430 -17.57 17.04 2.18
C LEU A 430 -16.22 17.14 1.48
N ASN A 431 -16.20 16.94 0.18
CA ASN A 431 -15.03 17.19 -0.63
C ASN A 431 -15.35 17.95 -1.90
N ALA A 432 -14.36 18.70 -2.37
CA ALA A 432 -14.41 19.40 -3.64
C ALA A 432 -13.03 19.30 -4.31
N MET A 433 -13.03 19.19 -5.64
CA MET A 433 -11.82 19.11 -6.44
C MET A 433 -12.02 19.83 -7.77
N GLN A 434 -11.01 20.62 -8.14
CA GLN A 434 -10.88 21.19 -9.48
C GLN A 434 -9.62 20.63 -10.11
N GLN A 435 -9.70 20.30 -11.41
CA GLN A 435 -8.56 19.88 -12.22
C GLN A 435 -8.54 20.65 -13.52
N ASP A 436 -7.38 21.17 -13.88
CA ASP A 436 -7.12 21.82 -15.15
C ASP A 436 -6.02 21.06 -15.87
N ASN A 437 -6.32 20.53 -17.04
CA ASN A 437 -5.39 19.76 -17.87
C ASN A 437 -5.11 20.49 -19.18
N SER A 438 -3.83 20.57 -19.52
CA SER A 438 -3.39 21.05 -20.83
C SER A 438 -2.47 20.04 -21.51
N TYR A 439 -2.40 20.12 -22.84
CA TYR A 439 -1.45 19.32 -23.60
C TYR A 439 -0.69 20.22 -24.62
N SER A 440 0.49 19.76 -25.00
CA SER A 440 1.22 20.29 -26.13
C SER A 440 1.85 19.17 -26.96
N GLY A 441 2.13 19.45 -28.23
CA GLY A 441 2.64 18.44 -29.16
C GLY A 441 1.54 17.59 -29.79
N ARG A 442 1.76 16.27 -29.89
CA ARG A 442 0.77 15.34 -30.47
C ARG A 442 -0.45 15.23 -29.60
N TYR A 443 -1.62 15.22 -30.23
CA TYR A 443 -2.88 15.00 -29.52
C TYR A 443 -2.97 13.56 -28.99
N PHE A 444 -3.43 13.47 -27.73
CA PHE A 444 -3.84 12.21 -27.10
C PHE A 444 -5.17 12.41 -26.39
N ILE A 445 -5.28 13.41 -25.50
CA ILE A 445 -6.51 13.85 -24.84
C ILE A 445 -6.63 15.39 -24.97
N PRO A 446 -7.85 15.96 -24.96
CA PRO A 446 -8.04 17.40 -25.07
C PRO A 446 -7.59 18.18 -23.85
N HIS A 447 -7.51 19.50 -23.97
CA HIS A 447 -7.58 20.37 -22.81
C HIS A 447 -8.91 20.15 -22.10
N TYR A 448 -8.87 20.12 -20.76
CA TYR A 448 -10.11 20.03 -19.99
C TYR A 448 -10.00 20.70 -18.63
N THR A 449 -11.16 21.20 -18.15
CA THR A 449 -11.37 21.56 -16.76
C THR A 449 -12.44 20.65 -16.18
N SER A 450 -12.16 20.08 -15.00
CA SER A 450 -13.09 19.20 -14.30
C SER A 450 -13.36 19.70 -12.89
N TYR A 451 -14.63 19.69 -12.50
CA TYR A 451 -15.09 19.99 -11.14
C TYR A 451 -15.75 18.75 -10.55
N SER A 452 -15.41 18.40 -9.33
CA SER A 452 -16.01 17.29 -8.59
C SER A 452 -16.39 17.73 -7.19
N TYR A 453 -17.61 17.40 -6.77
CA TYR A 453 -18.13 17.67 -5.43
C TYR A 453 -18.69 16.38 -4.87
N GLY A 454 -18.41 16.08 -3.61
CA GLY A 454 -18.88 14.88 -2.96
C GLY A 454 -19.31 15.12 -1.52
N ALA A 455 -20.29 14.35 -1.07
CA ALA A 455 -20.72 14.29 0.31
C ALA A 455 -20.88 12.83 0.74
N TYR A 456 -20.49 12.51 1.95
CA TYR A 456 -20.63 11.16 2.49
C TYR A 456 -20.93 11.16 3.98
N TYR A 457 -21.56 10.07 4.41
CA TYR A 457 -21.79 9.75 5.82
C TYR A 457 -21.52 8.28 6.04
N ILE A 458 -20.78 7.96 7.12
CA ILE A 458 -20.47 6.60 7.54
C ILE A 458 -20.76 6.51 9.03
N GLU A 459 -21.54 5.51 9.42
CA GLU A 459 -21.88 5.20 10.79
C GLU A 459 -21.41 3.81 11.14
N LYS A 460 -20.88 3.65 12.34
CA LYS A 460 -20.39 2.40 12.90
C LYS A 460 -21.05 2.15 14.25
N TRP A 461 -21.64 0.97 14.42
CA TRP A 461 -22.08 0.43 15.69
C TRP A 461 -21.18 -0.74 16.07
N GLU A 462 -20.67 -0.75 17.30
CA GLU A 462 -19.73 -1.76 17.78
C GLU A 462 -20.07 -2.18 19.20
N ASP A 463 -20.28 -3.49 19.38
CA ASP A 463 -20.43 -4.15 20.65
C ASP A 463 -19.35 -5.24 20.82
N HIS A 464 -19.35 -6.01 21.92
CA HIS A 464 -18.30 -7.00 22.23
C HIS A 464 -17.97 -7.94 21.05
N ASN A 465 -18.99 -8.51 20.40
CA ASN A 465 -18.87 -9.53 19.38
C ASN A 465 -19.24 -9.04 17.97
N TRP A 466 -20.01 -7.96 17.88
CA TRP A 466 -20.56 -7.49 16.62
C TRP A 466 -20.04 -6.11 16.25
N GLU A 467 -19.81 -5.92 14.98
CA GLU A 467 -19.56 -4.63 14.37
C GLU A 467 -20.42 -4.49 13.13
N LEU A 468 -21.26 -3.46 13.13
CA LEU A 468 -22.06 -3.08 11.98
C LEU A 468 -21.55 -1.73 11.48
N GLN A 469 -21.35 -1.60 10.18
CA GLN A 469 -20.94 -0.33 9.60
C GLN A 469 -21.74 -0.10 8.32
N ALA A 470 -22.33 1.08 8.19
CA ALA A 470 -23.07 1.50 6.99
C ALA A 470 -22.56 2.84 6.52
N GLY A 471 -22.55 3.04 5.23
CA GLY A 471 -22.15 4.32 4.66
C GLY A 471 -22.82 4.59 3.31
N MET A 472 -22.96 5.86 3.01
CA MET A 472 -23.45 6.36 1.74
C MET A 472 -22.63 7.55 1.26
N ARG A 473 -22.58 7.72 -0.06
CA ARG A 473 -21.87 8.82 -0.73
C ARG A 473 -22.60 9.23 -2.00
N TYR A 474 -22.57 10.52 -2.28
CA TYR A 474 -23.01 11.10 -3.53
C TYR A 474 -21.91 11.99 -4.09
N ASP A 475 -21.65 11.89 -5.40
CA ASP A 475 -20.71 12.75 -6.11
C ASP A 475 -21.35 13.33 -7.39
N ASN A 476 -21.01 14.58 -7.68
CA ASN A 476 -21.28 15.25 -8.96
C ASN A 476 -19.94 15.57 -9.62
N LYS A 477 -19.75 15.15 -10.87
CA LYS A 477 -18.55 15.43 -11.66
C LYS A 477 -18.95 16.11 -12.96
N GLN A 478 -18.30 17.23 -13.25
CA GLN A 478 -18.47 17.97 -14.49
C GLN A 478 -17.13 18.04 -15.22
N ILE A 479 -17.15 17.85 -16.54
CA ILE A 479 -15.95 17.90 -17.38
C ILE A 479 -16.29 18.77 -18.57
N ASN A 480 -15.52 19.84 -18.75
CA ASN A 480 -15.59 20.71 -19.93
C ASN A 480 -14.30 20.51 -20.71
N THR A 481 -14.40 20.23 -22.01
CA THR A 481 -13.23 19.94 -22.85
C THR A 481 -13.19 20.86 -24.03
N GLU A 482 -11.97 21.13 -24.49
CA GLU A 482 -11.71 21.86 -25.71
C GLU A 482 -10.73 21.08 -26.59
N ARG A 483 -11.16 20.72 -27.79
CA ARG A 483 -10.32 19.98 -28.76
C ARG A 483 -10.20 20.81 -30.04
N LEU A 484 -8.97 21.21 -30.38
CA LEU A 484 -8.65 21.77 -31.68
C LEU A 484 -8.63 20.65 -32.74
N ARG A 485 -9.37 20.85 -33.83
CA ARG A 485 -9.28 19.99 -35.03
C ARG A 485 -8.19 20.47 -35.98
N TYR A 486 -7.72 19.54 -36.81
CA TYR A 486 -6.92 19.89 -37.97
C TYR A 486 -7.78 20.77 -38.91
N GLY A 487 -7.39 22.04 -39.12
CA GLY A 487 -8.18 23.03 -39.84
C GLY A 487 -8.60 24.23 -39.00
N GLY A 488 -8.38 24.23 -37.68
CA GLY A 488 -8.58 25.36 -36.78
C GLY A 488 -9.96 25.37 -36.06
N ASP A 489 -10.86 24.44 -36.39
CA ASP A 489 -12.15 24.34 -35.70
C ASP A 489 -11.96 23.74 -34.28
N THR A 490 -12.73 24.24 -33.33
CA THR A 490 -12.76 23.78 -31.95
C THR A 490 -14.01 22.95 -31.68
N ILE A 491 -13.86 21.77 -31.12
CA ILE A 491 -14.97 20.96 -30.63
C ILE A 491 -14.94 20.97 -29.10
N ASN A 492 -16.09 21.40 -28.54
CA ASN A 492 -16.30 21.46 -27.11
C ASN A 492 -17.27 20.38 -26.68
N TYR A 493 -16.88 19.57 -25.69
CA TYR A 493 -17.76 18.63 -25.02
C TYR A 493 -17.98 19.06 -23.60
N ARG A 494 -19.19 18.85 -23.12
CA ARG A 494 -19.55 19.04 -21.72
C ARG A 494 -20.21 17.78 -21.20
N PHE A 495 -19.60 17.15 -20.24
CA PHE A 495 -20.13 15.97 -19.58
C PHE A 495 -20.51 16.29 -18.13
N ARG A 496 -21.61 15.71 -17.67
CA ARG A 496 -22.06 15.79 -16.29
C ARG A 496 -22.45 14.40 -15.81
N PHE A 497 -21.84 13.94 -14.75
CA PHE A 497 -22.09 12.64 -14.14
C PHE A 497 -22.47 12.80 -12.68
N ASN A 498 -23.56 12.11 -12.29
CA ASN A 498 -23.95 11.95 -10.89
C ASN A 498 -23.70 10.49 -10.52
N THR A 499 -22.94 10.26 -9.49
CA THR A 499 -22.57 8.92 -9.03
C THR A 499 -22.93 8.75 -7.56
N THR A 500 -23.36 7.56 -7.20
CA THR A 500 -23.72 7.19 -5.84
C THR A 500 -22.93 5.95 -5.42
N ALA A 501 -22.62 5.87 -4.14
CA ALA A 501 -22.10 4.67 -3.54
C ALA A 501 -22.74 4.44 -2.17
N ALA A 502 -22.98 3.18 -1.83
CA ALA A 502 -23.45 2.76 -0.53
C ALA A 502 -22.79 1.45 -0.17
N SER A 503 -22.48 1.25 1.11
CA SER A 503 -21.88 0.03 1.57
C SER A 503 -22.36 -0.32 2.97
N PHE A 504 -22.49 -1.63 3.22
CA PHE A 504 -22.85 -2.18 4.51
C PHE A 504 -21.91 -3.32 4.87
N ASN A 505 -21.39 -3.30 6.08
CA ASN A 505 -20.47 -4.32 6.59
C ASN A 505 -21.01 -4.90 7.89
N ILE A 506 -20.94 -6.23 8.01
CA ILE A 506 -21.21 -6.99 9.22
C ILE A 506 -19.93 -7.72 9.61
N GLY A 507 -19.42 -7.43 10.81
CA GLY A 507 -18.34 -8.18 11.43
C GLY A 507 -18.87 -8.93 12.64
N TYR A 508 -18.48 -10.21 12.78
CA TYR A 508 -18.84 -11.04 13.92
C TYR A 508 -17.61 -11.74 14.49
N ARG A 509 -17.37 -11.58 15.78
CA ARG A 509 -16.24 -12.15 16.53
C ARG A 509 -16.76 -12.99 17.70
N PRO A 510 -17.16 -14.26 17.46
CA PRO A 510 -17.66 -15.13 18.54
C PRO A 510 -16.61 -15.39 19.62
N THR A 511 -15.35 -15.36 19.26
CA THR A 511 -14.19 -15.52 20.14
C THR A 511 -13.04 -14.63 19.66
N ASN A 512 -11.99 -14.51 20.45
CA ASN A 512 -10.76 -13.83 20.02
C ASN A 512 -10.04 -14.54 18.86
N ALA A 513 -10.36 -15.82 18.63
CA ALA A 513 -9.74 -16.62 17.58
C ALA A 513 -10.43 -16.49 16.22
N TRP A 514 -11.74 -16.31 16.18
CA TRP A 514 -12.54 -16.33 14.95
C TRP A 514 -13.10 -14.96 14.61
N ARG A 515 -13.05 -14.61 13.35
CA ARG A 515 -13.71 -13.44 12.77
C ARG A 515 -14.39 -13.81 11.47
N PHE A 516 -15.63 -13.36 11.35
CA PHE A 516 -16.45 -13.46 10.14
C PHE A 516 -16.81 -12.05 9.68
N ASN A 517 -16.69 -11.79 8.39
CA ASN A 517 -17.04 -10.50 7.80
C ASN A 517 -17.88 -10.72 6.56
N ILE A 518 -18.91 -9.91 6.39
CA ILE A 518 -19.71 -9.82 5.17
C ILE A 518 -19.80 -8.35 4.80
N ASN A 519 -19.38 -8.02 3.59
CA ASN A 519 -19.52 -6.68 3.04
C ASN A 519 -20.33 -6.72 1.76
N THR A 520 -21.30 -5.85 1.65
CA THR A 520 -22.01 -5.57 0.40
C THR A 520 -21.86 -4.11 0.04
N SER A 521 -21.59 -3.81 -1.22
CA SER A 521 -21.43 -2.44 -1.69
C SER A 521 -22.02 -2.23 -3.07
N LEU A 522 -22.66 -1.08 -3.24
CA LEU A 522 -23.08 -0.50 -4.50
C LEU A 522 -22.16 0.70 -4.76
N ALA A 523 -21.57 0.80 -5.94
CA ALA A 523 -20.75 1.93 -6.31
C ALA A 523 -20.96 2.27 -7.79
N SER A 524 -20.89 3.54 -8.12
CA SER A 524 -20.89 3.99 -9.51
C SER A 524 -19.69 4.89 -9.78
N ARG A 525 -19.06 4.71 -10.95
CA ARG A 525 -17.90 5.45 -11.40
C ARG A 525 -18.18 6.16 -12.71
N ALA A 526 -17.90 7.45 -12.77
CA ALA A 526 -17.94 8.20 -14.01
C ALA A 526 -16.81 7.79 -14.96
N PRO A 527 -17.02 7.81 -16.29
CA PRO A 527 -15.92 7.68 -17.24
C PRO A 527 -14.92 8.82 -17.09
N HIS A 528 -13.64 8.52 -17.35
CA HIS A 528 -12.55 9.50 -17.35
C HIS A 528 -12.30 10.06 -18.75
N VAL A 529 -11.58 11.20 -18.83
CA VAL A 529 -11.35 11.91 -20.08
C VAL A 529 -10.63 11.05 -21.11
N ASN A 530 -9.65 10.24 -20.70
CA ASN A 530 -8.96 9.32 -21.60
C ASN A 530 -9.90 8.21 -22.14
N GLU A 531 -10.82 7.70 -21.32
CA GLU A 531 -11.81 6.71 -21.76
C GLU A 531 -12.80 7.30 -22.77
N LEU A 532 -13.15 8.58 -22.61
CA LEU A 532 -14.09 9.30 -23.47
C LEU A 532 -13.45 9.81 -24.76
N LEU A 533 -12.25 10.39 -24.69
CA LEU A 533 -11.73 11.30 -25.69
C LEU A 533 -10.29 11.03 -26.14
N SER A 534 -9.65 9.94 -25.72
CA SER A 534 -8.35 9.57 -26.26
C SER A 534 -8.47 9.33 -27.77
N ASP A 535 -7.52 9.83 -28.56
CA ASP A 535 -7.45 9.61 -29.99
C ASP A 535 -5.99 9.85 -30.46
N GLY A 536 -5.12 8.88 -30.20
CA GLY A 536 -3.71 9.05 -30.50
C GLY A 536 -2.81 7.93 -30.02
N ILE A 537 -1.52 8.09 -30.26
CA ILE A 537 -0.48 7.17 -29.83
C ILE A 537 -0.15 7.45 -28.38
N HIS A 538 -0.25 6.41 -27.55
CA HIS A 538 0.29 6.41 -26.22
C HIS A 538 1.69 5.80 -26.27
N HIS A 539 2.70 6.66 -26.19
CA HIS A 539 4.09 6.25 -26.44
C HIS A 539 4.61 5.29 -25.38
N GLY A 540 4.09 5.35 -24.14
CA GLY A 540 4.46 4.44 -23.06
C GLY A 540 4.19 2.98 -23.38
N THR A 541 3.06 2.67 -24.02
CA THR A 541 2.65 1.32 -24.42
C THR A 541 2.95 0.98 -25.86
N ALA A 542 3.37 1.96 -26.66
CA ALA A 542 3.44 1.84 -28.10
C ALA A 542 2.13 1.34 -28.73
N THR A 543 0.97 1.89 -28.28
CA THR A 543 -0.37 1.57 -28.77
C THR A 543 -1.10 2.81 -29.23
N TYR A 544 -2.03 2.65 -30.18
CA TYR A 544 -2.98 3.69 -30.56
C TYR A 544 -4.27 3.47 -29.78
N GLU A 545 -4.69 4.46 -28.97
CA GLU A 545 -5.90 4.41 -28.15
C GLU A 545 -7.01 5.27 -28.73
N LEU A 546 -8.24 4.71 -28.76
CA LEU A 546 -9.43 5.43 -29.19
C LEU A 546 -10.51 5.37 -28.14
N GLY A 547 -10.88 6.55 -27.61
CA GLY A 547 -11.94 6.76 -26.64
C GLY A 547 -13.34 6.61 -27.25
N ASN A 548 -14.34 6.67 -26.39
CA ASN A 548 -15.76 6.60 -26.79
C ASN A 548 -16.61 7.58 -25.99
N ILE A 549 -17.12 8.62 -26.63
CA ILE A 549 -17.92 9.69 -26.01
C ILE A 549 -19.30 9.23 -25.50
N PHE A 550 -19.75 8.04 -25.89
CA PHE A 550 -21.04 7.45 -25.48
C PHE A 550 -20.96 6.60 -24.23
N LEU A 551 -19.81 6.53 -23.57
CA LEU A 551 -19.64 5.75 -22.34
C LEU A 551 -20.56 6.27 -21.23
N ARG A 552 -21.18 5.34 -20.53
CA ARG A 552 -22.05 5.58 -19.36
C ARG A 552 -21.29 5.27 -18.07
N PRO A 553 -21.70 5.83 -16.91
CA PRO A 553 -21.12 5.43 -15.63
C PRO A 553 -21.22 3.93 -15.40
N GLU A 554 -20.12 3.34 -14.92
CA GLU A 554 -20.12 1.96 -14.44
C GLU A 554 -20.95 1.86 -13.16
N ARG A 555 -21.64 0.74 -12.98
CA ARG A 555 -22.40 0.44 -11.75
C ARG A 555 -22.00 -0.94 -11.26
N SER A 556 -21.41 -0.97 -10.09
CA SER A 556 -20.89 -2.17 -9.45
C SER A 556 -21.76 -2.59 -8.27
N PHE A 557 -22.10 -3.86 -8.20
CA PHE A 557 -22.60 -4.53 -6.99
C PHE A 557 -21.59 -5.55 -6.55
N ASN A 558 -20.98 -5.33 -5.39
CA ASN A 558 -19.99 -6.21 -4.82
C ASN A 558 -20.53 -6.89 -3.55
N LEU A 559 -20.32 -8.19 -3.45
CA LEU A 559 -20.50 -8.99 -2.24
C LEU A 559 -19.17 -9.66 -1.92
N THR A 560 -18.64 -9.41 -0.73
CA THR A 560 -17.42 -10.04 -0.24
C THR A 560 -17.67 -10.65 1.12
N THR A 561 -17.23 -11.89 1.30
CA THR A 561 -17.29 -12.62 2.58
C THR A 561 -15.89 -13.01 3.00
N GLY A 562 -15.57 -12.87 4.27
CA GLY A 562 -14.27 -13.21 4.83
C GLY A 562 -14.39 -14.03 6.10
N VAL A 563 -13.50 -14.99 6.24
CA VAL A 563 -13.31 -15.76 7.48
C VAL A 563 -11.83 -15.67 7.85
N ALA A 564 -11.55 -15.30 9.08
CA ALA A 564 -10.21 -15.30 9.62
C ALA A 564 -10.17 -16.08 10.94
N TYR A 565 -9.15 -16.89 11.09
CA TYR A 565 -8.85 -17.64 12.30
C TYR A 565 -7.43 -17.31 12.77
N ARG A 566 -7.25 -17.11 14.07
CA ARG A 566 -5.95 -16.96 14.72
C ARG A 566 -5.99 -17.63 16.09
N ASN A 567 -5.10 -18.56 16.34
CA ASN A 567 -5.03 -19.19 17.67
C ASN A 567 -4.44 -18.22 18.72
N SER A 568 -4.69 -18.49 19.98
CA SER A 568 -4.26 -17.63 21.12
C SER A 568 -2.74 -17.48 21.23
N SER A 569 -1.97 -18.48 20.81
CA SER A 569 -0.50 -18.46 20.82
C SER A 569 0.11 -17.73 19.62
N ASN A 570 -0.70 -17.22 18.69
CA ASN A 570 -0.26 -16.60 17.42
C ASN A 570 0.66 -17.50 16.55
N THR A 571 0.63 -18.83 16.77
CA THR A 571 1.41 -19.79 15.99
C THR A 571 0.72 -20.21 14.69
N PHE A 572 -0.59 -20.03 14.59
CA PHE A 572 -1.35 -20.34 13.38
C PHE A 572 -2.38 -19.25 13.10
N SER A 573 -2.41 -18.79 11.86
CA SER A 573 -3.51 -17.96 11.35
C SER A 573 -3.85 -18.37 9.92
N ALA A 574 -5.15 -18.28 9.59
CA ALA A 574 -5.67 -18.56 8.26
C ALA A 574 -6.74 -17.52 7.90
N GLU A 575 -6.74 -17.08 6.67
CA GLU A 575 -7.74 -16.14 6.14
C GLU A 575 -8.23 -16.65 4.79
N LEU A 576 -9.55 -16.57 4.57
CA LEU A 576 -10.20 -16.83 3.32
C LEU A 576 -11.16 -15.70 3.00
N THR A 577 -11.02 -15.12 1.83
CA THR A 577 -11.93 -14.10 1.29
C THR A 577 -12.53 -14.60 -0.01
N LEU A 578 -13.85 -14.61 -0.09
CA LEU A 578 -14.61 -14.90 -1.31
C LEU A 578 -15.28 -13.61 -1.77
N TYR A 579 -15.26 -13.36 -3.07
CA TYR A 579 -15.87 -12.15 -3.62
C TYR A 579 -16.63 -12.41 -4.92
N ARG A 580 -17.68 -11.61 -5.12
CA ARG A 580 -18.46 -11.54 -6.36
C ARG A 580 -18.75 -10.09 -6.65
N ASN A 581 -18.30 -9.60 -7.81
CA ASN A 581 -18.57 -8.26 -8.28
C ASN A 581 -19.28 -8.30 -9.63
N SER A 582 -20.49 -7.76 -9.70
CA SER A 582 -21.27 -7.60 -10.94
C SER A 582 -21.23 -6.15 -11.35
N ILE A 583 -20.69 -5.85 -12.53
CA ILE A 583 -20.48 -4.48 -13.01
C ILE A 583 -21.26 -4.30 -14.32
N GLN A 584 -22.26 -3.44 -14.30
CA GLN A 584 -22.96 -2.97 -15.50
C GLN A 584 -22.14 -1.84 -16.16
N HIS A 585 -22.17 -1.79 -17.49
CA HIS A 585 -21.43 -0.82 -18.29
C HIS A 585 -19.91 -0.83 -17.99
N PHE A 586 -19.34 -2.00 -17.74
CA PHE A 586 -17.91 -2.18 -17.50
C PHE A 586 -17.10 -1.64 -18.67
N ILE A 587 -16.24 -0.64 -18.43
CA ILE A 587 -15.39 -0.01 -19.44
C ILE A 587 -14.09 -0.79 -19.55
N TYR A 588 -13.73 -1.22 -20.75
CA TYR A 588 -12.49 -1.94 -20.98
C TYR A 588 -11.86 -1.53 -22.32
N GLN A 589 -10.56 -1.74 -22.44
CA GLN A 589 -9.84 -1.60 -23.71
C GLN A 589 -9.93 -2.93 -24.45
N GLN A 590 -10.47 -2.86 -25.65
CA GLN A 590 -10.52 -4.00 -26.57
C GLN A 590 -9.43 -3.85 -27.62
N PRO A 591 -8.48 -4.81 -27.73
CA PRO A 591 -7.55 -4.86 -28.85
C PRO A 591 -8.28 -5.10 -30.16
N LEU A 592 -7.75 -4.51 -31.21
CA LEU A 592 -8.18 -4.74 -32.59
C LEU A 592 -7.00 -5.26 -33.44
N PRO A 593 -6.62 -6.55 -33.29
CA PRO A 593 -5.44 -7.12 -33.96
C PRO A 593 -5.49 -7.02 -35.49
N ASP A 594 -6.69 -7.08 -36.06
CA ASP A 594 -6.90 -7.03 -37.52
C ASP A 594 -6.93 -5.59 -38.05
N SER A 595 -6.78 -4.58 -37.20
CA SER A 595 -6.86 -3.15 -37.57
C SER A 595 -5.79 -2.30 -36.87
N PRO A 596 -4.51 -2.68 -36.94
CA PRO A 596 -3.43 -1.83 -36.43
C PRO A 596 -3.40 -0.50 -37.17
N VAL A 597 -2.87 0.55 -36.53
CA VAL A 597 -2.84 1.90 -37.11
C VAL A 597 -1.44 2.22 -37.60
N LEU A 598 -1.36 2.68 -38.87
CA LEU A 598 -0.15 3.23 -39.44
C LEU A 598 -0.17 4.75 -39.31
N THR A 599 0.86 5.32 -38.75
CA THR A 599 1.04 6.76 -38.58
C THR A 599 2.42 7.19 -39.08
N ILE A 600 2.71 8.47 -39.14
CA ILE A 600 4.04 9.00 -39.46
C ILE A 600 5.10 8.50 -38.46
N ALA A 601 4.68 8.18 -37.21
CA ALA A 601 5.57 7.68 -36.18
C ALA A 601 5.86 6.17 -36.27
N GLY A 602 5.08 5.43 -37.04
CA GLY A 602 5.21 3.98 -37.20
C GLY A 602 3.87 3.24 -37.20
N ALA A 603 3.93 1.91 -37.08
CA ALA A 603 2.78 1.00 -36.94
C ALA A 603 2.56 0.63 -35.49
N PHE A 604 1.32 0.75 -35.04
CA PHE A 604 0.96 0.55 -33.65
C PHE A 604 -0.25 -0.39 -33.50
N PRO A 605 -0.23 -1.29 -32.51
CA PRO A 605 -1.42 -2.01 -32.07
C PRO A 605 -2.53 -1.01 -31.72
N LYS A 606 -3.77 -1.30 -32.13
CA LYS A 606 -4.93 -0.47 -31.84
C LYS A 606 -5.74 -1.06 -30.70
N VAL A 607 -6.17 -0.21 -29.76
CA VAL A 607 -7.14 -0.52 -28.71
C VAL A 607 -8.27 0.50 -28.70
N VAL A 608 -9.48 0.07 -28.39
CA VAL A 608 -10.66 0.95 -28.35
C VAL A 608 -11.38 0.78 -27.01
N TYR A 609 -11.89 1.87 -26.45
CA TYR A 609 -12.69 1.80 -25.23
C TYR A 609 -14.11 1.35 -25.56
N ARG A 610 -14.54 0.27 -24.92
CA ARG A 610 -15.89 -0.32 -25.05
C ARG A 610 -16.51 -0.57 -23.70
N GLN A 611 -17.82 -0.81 -23.72
CA GLN A 611 -18.58 -1.20 -22.52
C GLN A 611 -19.25 -2.56 -22.71
N THR A 612 -19.29 -3.31 -21.61
CA THR A 612 -20.03 -4.57 -21.50
C THR A 612 -20.59 -4.72 -20.08
N ASN A 613 -21.26 -5.84 -19.79
CA ASN A 613 -21.55 -6.24 -18.43
C ASN A 613 -20.56 -7.31 -17.98
N ALA A 614 -19.94 -7.10 -16.82
CA ALA A 614 -18.92 -7.96 -16.29
C ALA A 614 -19.35 -8.66 -15.00
N LEU A 615 -18.95 -9.92 -14.85
CA LEU A 615 -19.12 -10.68 -13.62
C LEU A 615 -17.75 -11.25 -13.20
N LEU A 616 -17.22 -10.72 -12.08
CA LEU A 616 -15.96 -11.12 -11.50
C LEU A 616 -16.24 -11.92 -10.22
N LYS A 617 -15.72 -13.14 -10.12
CA LYS A 617 -15.81 -13.99 -8.94
C LYS A 617 -14.42 -14.49 -8.62
N GLY A 618 -14.07 -14.56 -7.33
CA GLY A 618 -12.77 -15.06 -6.97
C GLY A 618 -12.63 -15.39 -5.50
N ALA A 619 -11.43 -15.85 -5.16
CA ALA A 619 -11.05 -16.23 -3.82
C ALA A 619 -9.60 -15.85 -3.57
N ASP A 620 -9.35 -15.28 -2.39
CA ASP A 620 -8.01 -15.07 -1.84
C ASP A 620 -7.89 -15.87 -0.54
N ALA A 621 -6.85 -16.67 -0.42
CA ALA A 621 -6.57 -17.45 0.78
C ALA A 621 -5.14 -17.19 1.27
N SER A 622 -4.95 -17.15 2.58
CA SER A 622 -3.62 -17.09 3.19
C SER A 622 -3.57 -17.92 4.46
N VAL A 623 -2.42 -18.54 4.69
CA VAL A 623 -2.12 -19.32 5.90
C VAL A 623 -0.74 -18.91 6.37
N LEU A 624 -0.61 -18.65 7.67
CA LEU A 624 0.66 -18.43 8.35
C LEU A 624 0.75 -19.45 9.49
N TYR A 625 1.84 -20.22 9.50
CA TYR A 625 2.08 -21.24 10.51
C TYR A 625 3.50 -21.14 11.08
N ARG A 626 3.60 -21.04 12.41
CA ARG A 626 4.85 -21.01 13.17
C ARG A 626 4.90 -22.21 14.13
N PRO A 627 5.31 -23.39 13.66
CA PRO A 627 5.36 -24.59 14.49
C PRO A 627 6.31 -24.43 15.69
N ILE A 628 7.37 -23.66 15.51
CA ILE A 628 8.33 -23.24 16.53
C ILE A 628 8.68 -21.77 16.30
N GLN A 629 9.21 -21.08 17.31
CA GLN A 629 9.57 -19.67 17.21
C GLN A 629 10.57 -19.37 16.08
N ALA A 630 11.41 -20.35 15.73
CA ALA A 630 12.41 -20.20 14.68
C ALA A 630 11.87 -20.40 13.27
N LEU A 631 10.72 -21.06 13.07
CA LEU A 631 10.23 -21.43 11.74
C LEU A 631 8.88 -20.79 11.45
N GLU A 632 8.81 -20.06 10.34
CA GLU A 632 7.60 -19.46 9.80
C GLU A 632 7.33 -20.02 8.40
N VAL A 633 6.13 -20.52 8.17
CA VAL A 633 5.63 -21.00 6.87
C VAL A 633 4.43 -20.14 6.47
N SER A 634 4.47 -19.55 5.29
CA SER A 634 3.39 -18.74 4.73
C SER A 634 2.95 -19.32 3.38
N LEU A 635 1.64 -19.48 3.21
CA LEU A 635 1.03 -19.89 1.95
C LEU A 635 -0.02 -18.86 1.54
N LYS A 636 -0.03 -18.45 0.28
CA LYS A 636 -1.00 -17.52 -0.30
C LYS A 636 -1.50 -18.05 -1.64
N GLY A 637 -2.78 -17.84 -1.92
CA GLY A 637 -3.38 -18.15 -3.20
C GLY A 637 -4.41 -17.12 -3.60
N SER A 638 -4.48 -16.80 -4.89
CA SER A 638 -5.46 -15.88 -5.46
C SER A 638 -5.99 -16.43 -6.79
N MET A 639 -7.32 -16.45 -6.93
CA MET A 639 -8.02 -16.97 -8.11
C MET A 639 -9.08 -15.97 -8.58
N LEU A 640 -9.21 -15.81 -9.90
CA LEU A 640 -10.22 -14.94 -10.51
C LEU A 640 -10.91 -15.62 -11.69
N ARG A 641 -12.22 -15.43 -11.79
CA ARG A 641 -13.09 -15.79 -12.93
C ARG A 641 -13.85 -14.55 -13.35
N ALA A 642 -13.51 -14.01 -14.51
CA ALA A 642 -14.04 -12.74 -15.03
C ALA A 642 -14.74 -12.97 -16.38
N ARG A 643 -16.07 -12.82 -16.40
CA ARG A 643 -16.91 -13.06 -17.57
C ARG A 643 -17.49 -11.76 -18.13
N ASN A 644 -17.51 -11.65 -19.44
CA ASN A 644 -18.35 -10.73 -20.19
C ASN A 644 -19.73 -11.38 -20.31
N THR A 645 -20.74 -10.88 -19.56
CA THR A 645 -22.03 -11.53 -19.50
C THR A 645 -22.94 -11.20 -20.69
N LEU A 646 -22.61 -10.18 -21.49
CA LEU A 646 -23.35 -9.86 -22.72
C LEU A 646 -22.92 -10.79 -23.89
N ALA A 647 -21.61 -11.05 -23.99
CA ALA A 647 -21.06 -11.94 -25.02
C ALA A 647 -20.97 -13.40 -24.57
N ASP A 648 -21.31 -13.70 -23.32
CA ASP A 648 -21.12 -14.99 -22.64
C ASP A 648 -19.70 -15.57 -22.81
N ASP A 649 -18.68 -14.70 -22.73
CA ASP A 649 -17.30 -15.04 -22.92
C ASP A 649 -16.41 -14.51 -21.79
N TRP A 650 -15.12 -14.79 -21.82
CA TRP A 650 -14.16 -14.28 -20.84
C TRP A 650 -13.79 -12.82 -21.12
N LEU A 651 -13.48 -12.07 -20.06
CA LEU A 651 -12.87 -10.73 -20.20
C LEU A 651 -11.41 -10.86 -20.56
N ILE A 652 -10.94 -9.95 -21.43
CA ILE A 652 -9.53 -9.88 -21.81
C ILE A 652 -8.67 -9.25 -20.69
N TRP A 653 -7.38 -9.59 -20.64
CA TRP A 653 -6.36 -9.04 -19.74
C TRP A 653 -6.72 -9.14 -18.25
N MET A 654 -7.29 -10.28 -17.89
CA MET A 654 -7.55 -10.63 -16.49
C MET A 654 -6.37 -11.45 -15.92
N PRO A 655 -6.00 -11.26 -14.65
CA PRO A 655 -4.87 -11.96 -14.04
C PRO A 655 -5.10 -13.48 -14.01
N ALA A 656 -4.00 -14.21 -14.20
CA ALA A 656 -3.96 -15.65 -14.00
C ALA A 656 -3.98 -16.01 -12.50
N ASP A 657 -4.43 -17.21 -12.18
CA ASP A 657 -4.36 -17.75 -10.83
C ASP A 657 -2.90 -17.87 -10.40
N ARG A 658 -2.61 -17.50 -9.13
CA ARG A 658 -1.26 -17.50 -8.59
C ARG A 658 -1.19 -18.00 -7.16
N TYR A 659 -0.11 -18.70 -6.86
CA TYR A 659 0.16 -19.28 -5.56
C TYR A 659 1.57 -18.92 -5.11
N THR A 660 1.72 -18.60 -3.83
CA THR A 660 3.02 -18.26 -3.24
C THR A 660 3.19 -19.05 -1.95
N GLY A 661 4.31 -19.75 -1.83
CA GLY A 661 4.73 -20.41 -0.61
C GLY A 661 6.05 -19.82 -0.14
N GLU A 662 6.18 -19.57 1.14
CA GLU A 662 7.41 -19.05 1.74
C GLU A 662 7.72 -19.79 3.03
N ILE A 663 8.99 -20.12 3.22
CA ILE A 663 9.54 -20.70 4.45
C ILE A 663 10.63 -19.75 4.93
N THR A 664 10.51 -19.27 6.17
CA THR A 664 11.49 -18.38 6.80
C THR A 664 12.00 -18.99 8.10
N TRP A 665 13.31 -19.05 8.24
CA TRP A 665 13.99 -19.45 9.46
C TRP A 665 14.53 -18.22 10.20
N HIS A 666 14.17 -18.06 11.47
CA HIS A 666 14.65 -17.02 12.37
C HIS A 666 15.75 -17.60 13.25
N PHE A 667 16.93 -17.00 13.19
CA PHE A 667 18.06 -17.41 14.01
C PHE A 667 18.00 -16.74 15.38
N LYS A 668 18.48 -17.42 16.40
CA LYS A 668 18.66 -16.81 17.73
C LYS A 668 19.73 -15.72 17.66
N ASP A 669 19.53 -14.67 18.41
CA ASP A 669 20.51 -13.60 18.55
C ASP A 669 21.80 -14.16 19.14
N LYS A 670 22.95 -13.79 18.56
CA LYS A 670 24.27 -14.27 18.97
C LYS A 670 25.32 -13.18 18.76
N ASN A 671 26.04 -12.80 19.83
CA ASN A 671 27.10 -11.80 19.81
C ASN A 671 26.60 -10.48 19.20
N ILE A 672 27.23 -10.07 18.09
CA ILE A 672 26.90 -8.83 17.35
C ILE A 672 25.69 -8.99 16.39
N PHE A 673 25.18 -10.23 16.19
CA PHE A 673 24.11 -10.54 15.27
C PHE A 673 22.77 -10.60 16.01
N SER A 674 21.78 -9.86 15.54
CA SER A 674 20.41 -9.88 16.06
C SER A 674 19.38 -9.81 14.94
N ASN A 675 18.15 -10.24 15.23
CA ASN A 675 17.04 -10.25 14.28
C ASN A 675 17.37 -10.92 12.93
N SER A 676 18.19 -11.98 12.98
CA SER A 676 18.67 -12.67 11.79
C SER A 676 17.63 -13.64 11.25
N TYR A 677 17.40 -13.61 9.95
CA TYR A 677 16.53 -14.57 9.27
C TYR A 677 17.04 -14.92 7.87
N ALA A 678 16.61 -16.08 7.38
CA ALA A 678 16.75 -16.48 5.98
C ALA A 678 15.46 -17.17 5.52
N GLY A 679 14.99 -16.82 4.32
CA GLY A 679 13.75 -17.36 3.76
C GLY A 679 13.87 -17.69 2.29
N ILE A 680 13.08 -18.67 1.86
CA ILE A 680 12.88 -19.06 0.47
C ILE A 680 11.42 -18.88 0.11
N GLU A 681 11.16 -18.21 -1.02
CA GLU A 681 9.84 -17.98 -1.57
C GLU A 681 9.72 -18.66 -2.94
N VAL A 682 8.64 -19.39 -3.17
CA VAL A 682 8.27 -19.98 -4.45
C VAL A 682 6.96 -19.35 -4.89
N GLN A 683 6.94 -18.73 -6.07
CA GLN A 683 5.72 -18.23 -6.71
C GLN A 683 5.43 -19.02 -7.97
N HIS A 684 4.23 -19.58 -8.08
CA HIS A 684 3.73 -20.26 -9.27
C HIS A 684 2.55 -19.48 -9.85
N VAL A 685 2.62 -19.13 -11.13
CA VAL A 685 1.57 -18.45 -11.88
C VAL A 685 1.11 -19.37 -12.99
N LEU A 686 -0.18 -19.68 -13.00
CA LEU A 686 -0.77 -20.56 -14.01
C LEU A 686 -0.84 -19.84 -15.37
N ARG A 687 -0.93 -20.62 -16.45
CA ARG A 687 -1.30 -20.05 -17.75
C ARG A 687 -2.72 -19.48 -17.68
N GLN A 688 -2.91 -18.26 -18.18
CA GLN A 688 -4.26 -17.70 -18.35
C GLN A 688 -4.98 -18.37 -19.52
N SER A 689 -5.77 -19.38 -19.22
CA SER A 689 -6.58 -20.11 -20.21
C SER A 689 -7.97 -19.51 -20.42
N ARG A 690 -8.38 -18.60 -19.53
CA ARG A 690 -9.69 -17.94 -19.56
C ARG A 690 -9.55 -16.58 -20.25
N VAL A 691 -9.52 -16.63 -21.57
CA VAL A 691 -9.39 -15.49 -22.47
C VAL A 691 -10.54 -15.50 -23.47
N PRO A 692 -10.90 -14.35 -24.08
CA PRO A 692 -11.94 -14.32 -25.10
C PRO A 692 -11.63 -15.28 -26.25
N THR A 693 -12.68 -15.89 -26.76
CA THR A 693 -12.59 -16.81 -27.90
C THR A 693 -12.43 -16.01 -29.19
N ASP A 694 -11.47 -16.38 -30.04
CA ASP A 694 -11.38 -15.80 -31.37
C ASP A 694 -12.66 -16.12 -32.15
N GLY A 695 -13.30 -15.08 -32.69
CA GLY A 695 -14.46 -15.24 -33.57
C GLY A 695 -14.04 -15.70 -34.98
N ASN A 696 -15.00 -16.05 -35.83
CA ASN A 696 -14.75 -16.33 -37.24
C ASN A 696 -14.07 -15.12 -37.89
N ASN A 697 -12.80 -15.25 -38.26
CA ASN A 697 -11.94 -14.23 -38.85
C ASN A 697 -11.62 -13.00 -37.98
N SER A 698 -11.79 -13.04 -36.65
CA SER A 698 -11.45 -11.92 -35.78
C SER A 698 -10.69 -12.41 -34.53
N LYS A 699 -9.41 -12.02 -34.43
CA LYS A 699 -8.59 -12.24 -33.24
C LYS A 699 -8.97 -11.28 -32.12
N GLN A 700 -8.99 -11.76 -30.89
CA GLN A 700 -9.30 -10.96 -29.71
C GLN A 700 -8.05 -10.40 -29.01
N ASP A 701 -6.87 -10.95 -29.31
CA ASP A 701 -5.58 -10.47 -28.78
C ASP A 701 -4.49 -10.62 -29.84
N TYR A 702 -3.42 -9.82 -29.73
CA TYR A 702 -2.29 -9.85 -30.66
C TYR A 702 -1.44 -11.12 -30.52
N LYS A 703 -1.39 -11.74 -29.33
CA LYS A 703 -0.65 -12.96 -29.05
C LYS A 703 -1.35 -13.79 -27.98
N ALA A 704 -1.34 -15.10 -28.13
CA ALA A 704 -1.86 -16.02 -27.14
C ALA A 704 -1.19 -15.84 -25.76
N PRO A 705 -1.93 -16.16 -24.65
CA PRO A 705 -1.36 -16.10 -23.32
C PRO A 705 -0.08 -16.92 -23.19
N PRO A 706 0.94 -16.40 -22.48
CA PRO A 706 2.18 -17.11 -22.23
C PRO A 706 1.96 -18.37 -21.38
N PRO A 707 2.89 -19.34 -21.39
CA PRO A 707 2.84 -20.52 -20.54
C PRO A 707 2.89 -20.17 -19.06
N ALA A 708 2.50 -21.11 -18.20
CA ALA A 708 2.70 -21.03 -16.75
C ALA A 708 4.19 -20.92 -16.42
N TYR A 709 4.51 -20.27 -15.29
CA TYR A 709 5.88 -20.13 -14.84
C TYR A 709 6.01 -20.22 -13.32
N THR A 710 7.22 -20.58 -12.87
CA THR A 710 7.59 -20.66 -11.45
C THR A 710 8.83 -19.82 -11.19
N LEU A 711 8.75 -18.96 -10.18
CA LEU A 711 9.86 -18.13 -9.73
C LEU A 711 10.27 -18.53 -8.32
N LEU A 712 11.59 -18.60 -8.11
CA LEU A 712 12.19 -18.85 -6.82
C LEU A 712 12.91 -17.59 -6.34
N ALA A 713 12.72 -17.22 -5.08
CA ALA A 713 13.40 -16.08 -4.45
C ALA A 713 14.00 -16.47 -3.09
N LEU A 714 15.11 -15.82 -2.73
CA LEU A 714 15.75 -15.92 -1.43
C LEU A 714 15.80 -14.55 -0.78
N ASN A 715 15.54 -14.49 0.52
CA ASN A 715 15.70 -13.29 1.33
C ASN A 715 16.45 -13.65 2.62
N ALA A 716 17.44 -12.86 2.98
CA ALA A 716 18.15 -12.99 4.25
C ALA A 716 18.46 -11.60 4.80
N SER A 717 18.42 -11.45 6.11
CA SER A 717 18.78 -10.21 6.77
C SER A 717 19.32 -10.48 8.17
N THR A 718 20.18 -9.57 8.64
CA THR A 718 20.68 -9.54 10.00
C THR A 718 20.93 -8.10 10.43
N SER A 719 20.78 -7.81 11.70
CA SER A 719 21.20 -6.57 12.34
C SER A 719 22.55 -6.80 13.00
N LEU A 720 23.57 -6.03 12.60
CA LEU A 720 24.93 -6.08 13.10
C LEU A 720 25.18 -4.90 14.05
N MET A 721 25.71 -5.16 15.24
CA MET A 721 26.19 -4.10 16.12
C MET A 721 27.65 -3.77 15.80
N ILE A 722 27.90 -2.61 15.18
CA ILE A 722 29.26 -2.08 14.89
C ILE A 722 29.56 -1.01 15.92
N GLY A 723 30.30 -1.39 16.98
CA GLY A 723 30.42 -0.54 18.16
C GLY A 723 29.07 -0.38 18.85
N ARG A 724 28.56 0.85 18.90
CA ARG A 724 27.21 1.18 19.44
C ARG A 724 26.16 1.39 18.37
N GLN A 725 26.53 1.27 17.10
CA GLN A 725 25.67 1.56 15.96
C GLN A 725 25.08 0.27 15.38
N PRO A 726 23.74 0.07 15.38
CA PRO A 726 23.13 -1.03 14.64
C PRO A 726 23.17 -0.74 13.14
N VAL A 727 23.51 -1.77 12.36
CA VAL A 727 23.51 -1.74 10.90
C VAL A 727 22.75 -2.96 10.41
N VAL A 728 21.64 -2.76 9.71
CA VAL A 728 20.89 -3.87 9.10
C VAL A 728 21.45 -4.15 7.72
N VAL A 729 21.85 -5.39 7.48
CA VAL A 729 22.30 -5.87 6.17
C VAL A 729 21.32 -6.92 5.68
N ALA A 730 20.84 -6.76 4.45
CA ALA A 730 19.92 -7.68 3.83
C ALA A 730 20.35 -8.05 2.41
N VAL A 731 20.19 -9.32 2.07
CA VAL A 731 20.43 -9.88 0.73
C VAL A 731 19.12 -10.46 0.20
N SER A 732 18.83 -10.19 -1.06
CA SER A 732 17.70 -10.79 -1.77
C SER A 732 18.14 -11.33 -3.11
N VAL A 733 17.59 -12.47 -3.52
CA VAL A 733 17.79 -13.02 -4.87
C VAL A 733 16.40 -13.27 -5.46
N ARG A 734 16.07 -12.61 -6.56
CA ARG A 734 14.83 -12.83 -7.31
C ARG A 734 15.11 -13.62 -8.56
N ASN A 735 14.12 -14.41 -8.99
CA ASN A 735 14.28 -15.32 -10.12
C ASN A 735 15.59 -16.11 -10.01
N LEU A 736 15.79 -16.80 -8.87
CA LEU A 736 17.03 -17.51 -8.50
C LEU A 736 17.49 -18.47 -9.61
N LEU A 737 16.55 -19.18 -10.23
CA LEU A 737 16.82 -20.16 -11.28
C LEU A 737 17.08 -19.52 -12.64
N ASN A 738 16.98 -18.19 -12.75
CA ASN A 738 17.10 -17.44 -14.02
C ASN A 738 16.13 -17.95 -15.09
N SER A 739 14.88 -18.27 -14.68
CA SER A 739 13.84 -18.79 -15.55
C SER A 739 13.37 -17.73 -16.54
N THR A 740 13.21 -18.10 -17.82
CA THR A 740 12.62 -17.25 -18.85
C THR A 740 11.10 -17.31 -18.74
N TYR A 741 10.44 -16.16 -18.65
CA TYR A 741 9.00 -16.07 -18.55
C TYR A 741 8.46 -14.75 -19.09
N ARG A 742 7.16 -14.70 -19.33
CA ARG A 742 6.38 -13.50 -19.66
C ARG A 742 5.12 -13.49 -18.81
N ASP A 743 4.76 -12.35 -18.20
CA ASP A 743 3.48 -12.22 -17.50
C ASP A 743 2.38 -11.80 -18.48
N TYR A 744 1.17 -12.36 -18.31
CA TYR A 744 0.05 -12.08 -19.20
C TYR A 744 -0.40 -10.61 -19.13
N LEU A 745 -0.22 -9.95 -17.99
CA LEU A 745 -0.59 -8.54 -17.78
C LEU A 745 0.56 -7.56 -18.11
N ASN A 746 1.67 -8.01 -18.68
CA ASN A 746 2.68 -7.12 -19.22
C ASN A 746 2.40 -6.83 -20.70
N SER A 747 2.14 -5.57 -21.06
CA SER A 747 1.88 -5.20 -22.47
C SER A 747 3.09 -5.45 -23.37
N PHE A 748 4.32 -5.43 -22.82
CA PHE A 748 5.54 -5.78 -23.58
C PHE A 748 5.79 -7.27 -23.74
N ARG A 749 4.92 -8.15 -23.19
CA ARG A 749 4.96 -9.61 -23.47
C ARG A 749 4.91 -9.96 -24.95
N TYR A 750 4.40 -9.05 -25.76
CA TYR A 750 4.40 -9.23 -27.22
C TYR A 750 5.82 -9.22 -27.80
N PHE A 751 6.75 -8.50 -27.17
CA PHE A 751 8.05 -8.16 -27.74
C PHE A 751 9.23 -8.76 -26.98
N ALA A 752 9.20 -8.80 -25.65
CA ALA A 752 10.36 -9.16 -24.83
C ALA A 752 9.97 -10.04 -23.62
N ASP A 753 10.96 -10.76 -23.09
CA ASP A 753 10.86 -11.53 -21.86
C ASP A 753 11.05 -10.64 -20.64
N GLU A 754 10.60 -11.13 -19.48
CA GLU A 754 10.77 -10.49 -18.18
C GLU A 754 12.23 -10.52 -17.68
N ALA A 755 12.49 -9.72 -16.63
CA ALA A 755 13.81 -9.65 -16.02
C ALA A 755 14.29 -11.02 -15.50
N GLY A 756 15.53 -11.35 -15.77
CA GLY A 756 16.21 -12.54 -15.25
C GLY A 756 16.58 -12.40 -13.77
N ARG A 757 17.55 -13.21 -13.33
CA ARG A 757 18.01 -13.20 -11.94
C ARG A 757 18.49 -11.81 -11.50
N ASN A 758 18.09 -11.42 -10.27
CA ASN A 758 18.49 -10.16 -9.68
C ASN A 758 18.93 -10.38 -8.24
N ILE A 759 20.19 -10.10 -7.94
CA ILE A 759 20.75 -10.18 -6.58
C ILE A 759 20.79 -8.75 -6.04
N GLY A 760 20.18 -8.53 -4.88
CA GLY A 760 20.16 -7.24 -4.20
C GLY A 760 20.88 -7.30 -2.87
N LEU A 761 21.78 -6.36 -2.63
CA LEU A 761 22.38 -6.07 -1.32
C LEU A 761 21.80 -4.77 -0.80
N ARG A 762 21.37 -4.74 0.45
CA ARG A 762 20.76 -3.57 1.09
C ARG A 762 21.39 -3.35 2.46
N ILE A 763 21.62 -2.08 2.79
CA ILE A 763 22.18 -1.66 4.07
C ILE A 763 21.30 -0.54 4.61
N LYS A 764 20.88 -0.67 5.87
CA LYS A 764 20.10 0.33 6.60
C LYS A 764 20.86 0.71 7.87
N ILE A 765 21.06 2.01 8.07
CA ILE A 765 21.79 2.57 9.21
C ILE A 765 20.87 3.58 9.91
N PRO A 766 20.24 3.20 11.03
CA PRO A 766 19.48 4.15 11.85
C PRO A 766 20.42 4.90 12.80
N PHE A 767 20.17 6.18 12.99
CA PHE A 767 20.85 7.05 13.95
C PHE A 767 19.83 7.62 14.93
N VAL A 768 20.14 7.59 16.21
CA VAL A 768 19.30 8.17 17.26
C VAL A 768 20.15 9.12 18.08
N TYR A 769 19.68 10.34 18.20
CA TYR A 769 20.24 11.35 19.10
C TYR A 769 19.12 11.79 20.05
N GLN A 770 19.23 11.40 21.30
CA GLN A 770 18.36 11.84 22.39
C GLN A 770 19.10 12.89 23.19
N HIS A 771 18.38 13.96 23.57
CA HIS A 771 18.93 15.04 24.39
C HIS A 771 18.76 14.75 25.86
#